data_5b92ec466daec277232dd32720f4bb56
#
_entry.id   5b92ec466daec277232dd32720f4bb56
#
_cell.length_a   1.000
_cell.length_b   1.000
_cell.length_c   1.000
_cell.angle_alpha   90.00
_cell.angle_beta   90.00
_cell.angle_gamma   90.00
#
_symmetry.space_group_name_H-M   'P 1'
#
loop_
_entity.id
_entity.type
_entity.pdbx_description
1 polymer ?
#
loop_
_entity_poly.entity_id
_entity_poly.type
_entity_poly.pdbx_seq_one_letter_code
_entity_poly.pdbx_strand_id
1 'polypeptide(L)'
;MLKKLISEDWFFKDENGNYEKVDIPHDYQIKTKRNAEIPNGWSNGYYPTGQGTYVKHLTLNKNTHYVLDVDGAYMNTQVILNENTLTNHPYGFTPMLVDLTPFTIEGTNKLKITTNPLPNSARWYTGNGIYRDIFLWEGGMVRIEPWDYFITTSINGTDAKVKISFTVKSDVDAFASFDFSINEKNGKTVSVGKLDEKVIIGENMYEYTFDIKDALLWDTDTPNLYEIIVNIRLAGEIIDTTIATFGIREIKVNATEGLILNGKPIKLRGGCIHHDHGVLGAAAYPTAEERKVRLLKACGFNAIRTAHNPPSLAFLEVCDRLGVIVMDEAFDTWRIPKVHNDYHLFFDEWCLKDISYMVLRDRNHPSVFSYSIGNEILEIDGTYGSGKLSKLLSDEIRKYDSTRLVTAALQKDFLRREKTGEDIDPPEYKKYLTDRFMKMEVAEVNDITSDYEAPLDIVGNNYYYDRYEKDHEYSPDRVIWGSETMSIFFNDSWEKTANNPYVLGDFTWVAFDNMGEVGCGRFLWERDGVVNGLGPEPYPWRTCYQGDHEITGKRRPQSYFREMMWKENTEPRIFVTHPEHYNEGFSGTSWHWYDVRECWSYDEQYIGKPISVETYTRADEIEWILNGRIIGRSSPNKGIATLNTTYEPGEICAVAYKDGKEVSRYTLRSFGKPERIILSPEKENLVADGRDLLYVRMYVTDGVGTTVDSYEGALHCSIEGGEMMGFFSGDPKNEDQYGSASCHAFGGEAVLIVRTKKKGKITIRVHSDNLMESQLITYGI
;
A
#
# COMPACT_ATOMS: atom_id res chain seq x y z
N MET A 1 13.19 -11.16 -24.02
CA MET A 1 12.38 -12.39 -23.85
C MET A 1 10.90 -12.04 -23.85
N LEU A 2 10.03 -12.96 -24.27
CA LEU A 2 8.58 -12.76 -24.29
C LEU A 2 8.00 -13.10 -22.90
N LYS A 3 7.34 -12.12 -22.26
CA LYS A 3 6.68 -12.27 -20.96
C LYS A 3 5.28 -12.85 -21.12
N LYS A 4 4.96 -13.92 -20.40
CA LYS A 4 3.64 -14.57 -20.42
C LYS A 4 3.13 -14.78 -19.01
N LEU A 5 1.96 -14.23 -18.72
CA LEU A 5 1.27 -14.49 -17.45
C LEU A 5 0.76 -15.94 -17.41
N ILE A 6 1.05 -16.67 -16.34
CA ILE A 6 0.62 -18.06 -16.16
C ILE A 6 -0.26 -18.24 -14.91
N SER A 7 -1.20 -17.33 -14.72
CA SER A 7 -2.04 -17.23 -13.51
C SER A 7 -3.19 -18.23 -13.44
N GLU A 8 -3.67 -18.78 -14.57
CA GLU A 8 -4.87 -19.62 -14.58
C GLU A 8 -4.55 -21.09 -14.34
N ASP A 9 -5.57 -21.84 -13.91
CA ASP A 9 -5.59 -23.32 -13.92
C ASP A 9 -4.46 -23.99 -13.11
N TRP A 10 -4.20 -23.51 -11.91
CA TRP A 10 -3.33 -24.17 -10.96
C TRP A 10 -4.09 -25.18 -10.12
N PHE A 11 -3.46 -26.32 -9.78
CA PHE A 11 -3.95 -27.24 -8.77
C PHE A 11 -3.33 -26.90 -7.44
N PHE A 12 -4.15 -26.49 -6.48
CA PHE A 12 -3.73 -26.20 -5.12
C PHE A 12 -4.06 -27.34 -4.17
N LYS A 13 -3.16 -27.63 -3.25
CA LYS A 13 -3.33 -28.57 -2.16
C LYS A 13 -2.92 -27.91 -0.85
N ASP A 14 -3.83 -27.91 0.13
CA ASP A 14 -3.53 -27.47 1.50
C ASP A 14 -2.81 -28.56 2.32
N GLU A 15 -2.40 -28.21 3.55
CA GLU A 15 -1.75 -29.14 4.48
C GLU A 15 -2.66 -30.30 4.91
N ASN A 16 -3.98 -30.13 4.89
CA ASN A 16 -4.97 -31.16 5.23
C ASN A 16 -5.22 -32.14 4.08
N GLY A 17 -4.62 -31.89 2.91
CA GLY A 17 -4.76 -32.74 1.73
C GLY A 17 -5.96 -32.40 0.85
N ASN A 18 -6.68 -31.28 1.10
CA ASN A 18 -7.76 -30.82 0.24
C ASN A 18 -7.20 -30.29 -1.08
N TYR A 19 -7.86 -30.64 -2.18
CA TYR A 19 -7.49 -30.22 -3.52
C TYR A 19 -8.53 -29.28 -4.10
N GLU A 20 -8.08 -28.16 -4.66
CA GLU A 20 -8.94 -27.28 -5.45
C GLU A 20 -8.19 -26.75 -6.70
N LYS A 21 -8.96 -26.33 -7.70
CA LYS A 21 -8.42 -25.60 -8.87
C LYS A 21 -8.52 -24.12 -8.57
N VAL A 22 -7.39 -23.42 -8.69
CA VAL A 22 -7.29 -21.99 -8.34
C VAL A 22 -6.63 -21.19 -9.46
N ASP A 23 -6.90 -19.90 -9.46
CA ASP A 23 -6.15 -18.91 -10.24
C ASP A 23 -5.24 -18.11 -9.29
N ILE A 24 -4.15 -17.60 -9.84
CA ILE A 24 -3.20 -16.70 -9.18
C ILE A 24 -3.57 -15.25 -9.55
N PRO A 25 -3.53 -14.29 -8.61
CA PRO A 25 -3.06 -14.41 -7.22
C PRO A 25 -4.02 -15.19 -6.32
N HIS A 26 -3.47 -15.95 -5.39
CA HIS A 26 -4.25 -16.79 -4.46
C HIS A 26 -3.66 -16.72 -3.06
N ASP A 27 -4.45 -16.21 -2.14
CA ASP A 27 -4.20 -16.27 -0.69
C ASP A 27 -5.17 -17.27 -0.05
N TYR A 28 -4.65 -18.40 0.39
CA TYR A 28 -5.50 -19.41 1.04
C TYR A 28 -5.72 -19.16 2.53
N GLN A 29 -4.91 -18.31 3.17
CA GLN A 29 -5.06 -17.99 4.60
C GLN A 29 -6.38 -17.27 4.88
N ILE A 30 -6.80 -16.34 4.01
CA ILE A 30 -8.05 -15.60 4.18
C ILE A 30 -9.29 -16.51 4.20
N LYS A 31 -9.21 -17.69 3.57
CA LYS A 31 -10.29 -18.68 3.54
C LYS A 31 -10.38 -19.51 4.81
N THR A 32 -9.37 -19.46 5.68
CA THR A 32 -9.35 -20.26 6.92
C THR A 32 -10.20 -19.61 8.00
N LYS A 33 -10.66 -20.43 8.96
CA LYS A 33 -11.41 -19.92 10.11
C LYS A 33 -10.45 -19.29 11.12
N ARG A 34 -10.69 -18.01 11.46
CA ARG A 34 -9.97 -17.32 12.53
C ARG A 34 -10.18 -18.03 13.88
N ASN A 35 -9.18 -17.93 14.76
CA ASN A 35 -9.20 -18.60 16.05
C ASN A 35 -8.53 -17.75 17.13
N ALA A 36 -9.22 -17.56 18.27
CA ALA A 36 -8.71 -16.82 19.42
C ALA A 36 -7.43 -17.41 20.04
N GLU A 37 -7.20 -18.72 19.86
CA GLU A 37 -6.03 -19.43 20.40
C GLU A 37 -4.74 -19.28 19.57
N ILE A 38 -4.78 -18.54 18.45
CA ILE A 38 -3.60 -18.29 17.63
C ILE A 38 -2.58 -17.48 18.44
N PRO A 39 -1.38 -17.99 18.69
CA PRO A 39 -0.34 -17.26 19.42
C PRO A 39 -0.01 -15.96 18.69
N ASN A 40 0.00 -14.83 19.44
CA ASN A 40 0.19 -13.50 18.87
C ASN A 40 -0.78 -13.15 17.73
N GLY A 41 -2.01 -13.70 17.79
CA GLY A 41 -3.02 -13.58 16.72
C GLY A 41 -3.43 -12.13 16.41
N TRP A 42 -3.24 -11.20 17.35
CA TRP A 42 -3.47 -9.79 17.12
C TRP A 42 -2.63 -9.20 15.98
N SER A 43 -1.42 -9.73 15.76
CA SER A 43 -0.52 -9.24 14.70
C SER A 43 -1.04 -9.53 13.29
N ASN A 44 -1.75 -10.66 13.10
CA ASN A 44 -2.22 -11.11 11.78
C ASN A 44 -3.76 -11.26 11.66
N GLY A 45 -4.52 -10.68 12.58
CA GLY A 45 -5.99 -10.75 12.57
C GLY A 45 -6.55 -12.11 12.99
N TYR A 46 -5.79 -12.91 13.75
CA TYR A 46 -6.19 -14.23 14.27
C TYR A 46 -6.39 -15.31 13.20
N TYR A 47 -5.69 -15.19 12.05
CA TYR A 47 -5.68 -16.22 11.02
C TYR A 47 -4.57 -17.25 11.26
N PRO A 48 -4.88 -18.58 11.15
CA PRO A 48 -3.85 -19.60 11.22
C PRO A 48 -2.99 -19.60 9.96
N THR A 49 -1.75 -20.04 10.08
CA THR A 49 -0.85 -20.30 8.96
C THR A 49 -0.83 -21.80 8.63
N GLY A 50 -0.48 -22.15 7.41
CA GLY A 50 -0.38 -23.56 6.98
C GLY A 50 0.39 -23.70 5.67
N GLN A 51 0.84 -24.91 5.36
CA GLN A 51 1.57 -25.21 4.14
C GLN A 51 0.64 -25.28 2.92
N GLY A 52 1.05 -24.68 1.78
CA GLY A 52 0.39 -24.77 0.50
C GLY A 52 1.27 -25.38 -0.59
N THR A 53 0.67 -26.16 -1.49
CA THR A 53 1.35 -26.71 -2.67
C THR A 53 0.56 -26.40 -3.92
N TYR A 54 1.22 -25.83 -4.91
CA TYR A 54 0.67 -25.48 -6.22
C TYR A 54 1.33 -26.31 -7.30
N VAL A 55 0.53 -26.83 -8.24
CA VAL A 55 1.02 -27.63 -9.38
C VAL A 55 0.42 -27.10 -10.67
N LYS A 56 1.28 -26.91 -11.67
CA LYS A 56 0.90 -26.55 -13.03
C LYS A 56 1.67 -27.39 -14.04
N HIS A 57 1.00 -27.83 -15.10
CA HIS A 57 1.65 -28.48 -16.23
C HIS A 57 1.90 -27.46 -17.33
N LEU A 58 3.16 -27.35 -17.76
CA LEU A 58 3.63 -26.45 -18.80
C LEU A 58 4.05 -27.28 -20.02
N THR A 59 3.67 -26.87 -21.23
CA THR A 59 4.22 -27.43 -22.47
C THR A 59 5.40 -26.58 -22.88
N LEU A 60 6.62 -27.13 -22.77
CA LEU A 60 7.87 -26.44 -23.02
C LEU A 60 8.68 -27.15 -24.13
N ASN A 61 9.56 -26.41 -24.81
CA ASN A 61 10.49 -26.88 -25.80
C ASN A 61 11.90 -26.94 -25.26
N LYS A 62 12.61 -28.03 -25.43
CA LYS A 62 13.95 -28.24 -24.87
C LYS A 62 15.00 -27.20 -25.33
N ASN A 63 14.81 -26.60 -26.51
CA ASN A 63 15.75 -25.66 -27.13
C ASN A 63 15.39 -24.19 -26.89
N THR A 64 14.49 -23.90 -25.96
CA THR A 64 14.05 -22.54 -25.59
C THR A 64 14.51 -22.23 -24.16
N HIS A 65 14.93 -21.00 -23.93
CA HIS A 65 15.26 -20.53 -22.58
C HIS A 65 13.99 -20.11 -21.86
N TYR A 66 13.85 -20.57 -20.64
CA TYR A 66 12.69 -20.26 -19.78
C TYR A 66 13.14 -19.74 -18.43
N VAL A 67 12.63 -18.56 -18.05
CA VAL A 67 12.79 -18.01 -16.72
C VAL A 67 11.42 -17.85 -16.08
N LEU A 68 11.24 -18.44 -14.91
CA LEU A 68 10.06 -18.23 -14.07
C LEU A 68 10.28 -16.97 -13.22
N ASP A 69 9.35 -16.03 -13.30
CA ASP A 69 9.34 -14.80 -12.53
C ASP A 69 8.18 -14.89 -11.54
N VAL A 70 8.50 -15.03 -10.25
CA VAL A 70 7.54 -15.10 -9.14
C VAL A 70 7.57 -13.77 -8.43
N ASP A 71 6.55 -12.93 -8.64
CA ASP A 71 6.47 -11.59 -8.04
C ASP A 71 6.36 -11.61 -6.51
N GLY A 72 5.75 -12.65 -5.94
CA GLY A 72 5.71 -12.90 -4.51
C GLY A 72 4.95 -14.15 -4.12
N ALA A 73 5.54 -14.93 -3.19
CA ALA A 73 4.92 -16.12 -2.60
C ALA A 73 5.36 -16.27 -1.15
N TYR A 74 4.42 -16.27 -0.22
CA TYR A 74 4.72 -16.23 1.21
C TYR A 74 4.61 -17.59 1.86
N MET A 75 5.63 -18.07 2.52
CA MET A 75 7.08 -17.83 2.58
C MET A 75 7.82 -19.19 2.52
N ASN A 76 9.15 -19.19 2.63
CA ASN A 76 9.96 -20.41 2.46
C ASN A 76 9.57 -21.15 1.17
N THR A 77 9.54 -20.38 0.09
CA THR A 77 9.01 -20.81 -1.20
C THR A 77 9.99 -21.71 -1.92
N GLN A 78 9.56 -22.90 -2.27
CA GLN A 78 10.34 -23.88 -3.02
C GLN A 78 9.79 -24.03 -4.43
N VAL A 79 10.64 -23.89 -5.44
CA VAL A 79 10.29 -24.12 -6.86
C VAL A 79 10.92 -25.41 -7.33
N ILE A 80 10.09 -26.29 -7.92
CA ILE A 80 10.49 -27.64 -8.34
C ILE A 80 9.97 -27.85 -9.77
N LEU A 81 10.87 -28.25 -10.70
CA LEU A 81 10.51 -28.63 -12.06
C LEU A 81 10.93 -30.07 -12.32
N ASN A 82 9.99 -30.90 -12.76
CA ASN A 82 10.27 -32.33 -13.09
C ASN A 82 11.03 -33.05 -11.98
N GLU A 83 10.57 -32.87 -10.72
CA GLU A 83 11.16 -33.44 -9.47
C GLU A 83 12.53 -32.85 -9.08
N ASN A 84 13.08 -31.87 -9.82
CA ASN A 84 14.31 -31.17 -9.47
C ASN A 84 13.98 -29.89 -8.69
N THR A 85 14.53 -29.73 -7.49
CA THR A 85 14.41 -28.50 -6.71
C THR A 85 15.36 -27.45 -7.27
N LEU A 86 14.83 -26.31 -7.71
CA LEU A 86 15.59 -25.24 -8.37
C LEU A 86 16.00 -24.14 -7.39
N THR A 87 15.13 -23.81 -6.46
CA THR A 87 15.40 -22.79 -5.44
C THR A 87 14.58 -23.02 -4.17
N ASN A 88 15.07 -22.44 -3.08
CA ASN A 88 14.34 -22.29 -1.82
C ASN A 88 14.55 -20.85 -1.36
N HIS A 89 13.51 -19.99 -1.47
CA HIS A 89 13.56 -18.58 -1.14
C HIS A 89 12.75 -18.31 0.13
N PRO A 90 13.38 -17.83 1.22
CA PRO A 90 12.70 -17.70 2.50
C PRO A 90 11.83 -16.45 2.62
N TYR A 91 12.24 -15.32 2.01
CA TYR A 91 11.53 -14.05 2.14
C TYR A 91 10.38 -13.95 1.11
N GLY A 92 9.16 -13.96 1.61
CA GLY A 92 7.98 -14.07 0.75
C GLY A 92 7.55 -12.77 0.05
N PHE A 93 8.22 -11.65 0.29
CA PHE A 93 7.82 -10.33 -0.22
C PHE A 93 8.67 -9.85 -1.41
N THR A 94 9.89 -10.32 -1.57
CA THR A 94 10.71 -10.00 -2.73
C THR A 94 10.38 -10.91 -3.90
N PRO A 95 10.44 -10.39 -5.14
CA PRO A 95 10.33 -11.23 -6.34
C PRO A 95 11.54 -12.18 -6.45
N MET A 96 11.42 -13.21 -7.30
CA MET A 96 12.54 -14.08 -7.63
C MET A 96 12.48 -14.54 -9.08
N LEU A 97 13.63 -14.61 -9.73
CA LEU A 97 13.81 -15.24 -11.04
C LEU A 97 14.39 -16.63 -10.86
N VAL A 98 13.80 -17.61 -11.54
CA VAL A 98 14.24 -19.01 -11.48
C VAL A 98 14.45 -19.53 -12.90
N ASP A 99 15.70 -19.87 -13.25
CA ASP A 99 16.01 -20.49 -14.55
C ASP A 99 15.48 -21.94 -14.58
N LEU A 100 14.50 -22.17 -15.47
CA LEU A 100 13.90 -23.50 -15.70
C LEU A 100 14.66 -24.29 -16.77
N THR A 101 15.44 -23.62 -17.61
CA THR A 101 16.08 -24.17 -18.81
C THR A 101 16.84 -25.48 -18.56
N PRO A 102 17.72 -25.60 -17.53
CA PRO A 102 18.53 -26.81 -17.33
C PRO A 102 17.73 -28.08 -17.07
N PHE A 103 16.49 -27.94 -16.60
CA PHE A 103 15.62 -29.05 -16.20
C PHE A 103 14.37 -29.19 -17.09
N THR A 104 14.29 -28.37 -18.16
CA THR A 104 13.21 -28.44 -19.14
C THR A 104 13.36 -29.69 -20.04
N ILE A 105 12.26 -30.41 -20.21
CA ILE A 105 12.14 -31.51 -21.16
C ILE A 105 11.20 -31.13 -22.31
N GLU A 106 11.34 -31.78 -23.45
CA GLU A 106 10.42 -31.60 -24.59
C GLU A 106 8.99 -32.04 -24.19
N GLY A 107 8.00 -31.20 -24.41
CA GLY A 107 6.60 -31.47 -24.13
C GLY A 107 6.17 -31.07 -22.72
N THR A 108 5.47 -31.94 -22.01
CA THR A 108 4.84 -31.63 -20.73
C THR A 108 5.85 -31.63 -19.59
N ASN A 109 5.98 -30.49 -18.90
CA ASN A 109 6.79 -30.28 -17.71
C ASN A 109 5.87 -30.03 -16.50
N LYS A 110 6.18 -30.63 -15.35
CA LYS A 110 5.46 -30.45 -14.10
C LYS A 110 6.16 -29.41 -13.23
N LEU A 111 5.59 -28.22 -13.15
CA LEU A 111 6.02 -27.16 -12.23
C LEU A 111 5.27 -27.34 -10.91
N LYS A 112 6.02 -27.40 -9.79
CA LYS A 112 5.47 -27.41 -8.44
C LYS A 112 6.08 -26.27 -7.64
N ILE A 113 5.25 -25.50 -6.94
CA ILE A 113 5.65 -24.44 -6.02
C ILE A 113 5.03 -24.76 -4.67
N THR A 114 5.84 -24.76 -3.62
CA THR A 114 5.35 -24.95 -2.25
C THR A 114 5.66 -23.71 -1.43
N THR A 115 4.74 -23.33 -0.58
CA THR A 115 4.91 -22.28 0.44
C THR A 115 4.75 -22.89 1.82
N ASN A 116 5.65 -22.52 2.74
CA ASN A 116 5.65 -23.04 4.12
C ASN A 116 5.84 -21.88 5.10
N PRO A 117 4.78 -21.07 5.32
CA PRO A 117 4.84 -19.93 6.22
C PRO A 117 5.05 -20.36 7.67
N LEU A 118 5.92 -19.61 8.35
CA LEU A 118 6.13 -19.79 9.78
C LEU A 118 5.07 -19.03 10.57
N PRO A 119 4.52 -19.58 11.66
CA PRO A 119 3.63 -18.84 12.53
C PRO A 119 4.37 -17.67 13.17
N ASN A 120 3.70 -16.53 13.34
CA ASN A 120 4.30 -15.35 13.98
C ASN A 120 5.58 -14.86 13.26
N SER A 121 5.49 -14.72 11.94
CA SER A 121 6.61 -14.32 11.06
C SER A 121 6.61 -12.85 10.66
N ALA A 122 5.55 -12.10 11.01
CA ALA A 122 5.43 -10.65 10.81
C ALA A 122 4.49 -10.04 11.86
N ARG A 123 4.46 -8.69 11.91
CA ARG A 123 3.60 -7.92 12.82
C ARG A 123 2.25 -7.54 12.19
N TRP A 124 1.99 -7.94 10.96
CA TRP A 124 0.77 -7.69 10.19
C TRP A 124 0.31 -8.94 9.46
N TYR A 125 -0.84 -8.87 8.81
CA TYR A 125 -1.37 -9.96 8.00
C TYR A 125 -0.51 -10.16 6.75
N THR A 126 0.11 -11.31 6.62
CA THR A 126 1.01 -11.63 5.51
C THR A 126 0.33 -12.25 4.31
N GLY A 127 -0.78 -12.93 4.53
CA GLY A 127 -1.32 -13.88 3.57
C GLY A 127 -0.44 -15.13 3.45
N ASN A 128 -0.93 -16.15 2.77
CA ASN A 128 -0.20 -17.39 2.50
C ASN A 128 -0.45 -17.84 1.06
N GLY A 129 0.60 -18.35 0.42
CA GLY A 129 0.51 -18.89 -0.93
C GLY A 129 1.14 -18.00 -2.00
N ILE A 130 0.76 -18.21 -3.24
CA ILE A 130 1.20 -17.40 -4.38
C ILE A 130 0.24 -16.21 -4.50
N TYR A 131 0.50 -15.18 -3.71
CA TYR A 131 -0.42 -14.05 -3.54
C TYR A 131 -0.18 -12.89 -4.53
N ARG A 132 0.87 -12.99 -5.37
CA ARG A 132 1.18 -12.08 -6.49
C ARG A 132 1.28 -12.85 -7.79
N ASP A 133 1.48 -12.15 -8.89
CA ASP A 133 1.55 -12.75 -10.21
C ASP A 133 2.75 -13.68 -10.42
N ILE A 134 2.59 -14.63 -11.34
CA ILE A 134 3.67 -15.46 -11.87
C ILE A 134 3.73 -15.30 -13.38
N PHE A 135 4.94 -15.05 -13.89
CA PHE A 135 5.20 -14.96 -15.31
C PHE A 135 6.19 -16.03 -15.75
N LEU A 136 6.00 -16.52 -16.96
CA LEU A 136 6.97 -17.33 -17.67
C LEU A 136 7.56 -16.47 -18.79
N TRP A 137 8.88 -16.33 -18.79
CA TRP A 137 9.61 -15.65 -19.84
C TRP A 137 10.21 -16.68 -20.77
N GLU A 138 10.03 -16.48 -22.10
CA GLU A 138 10.53 -17.34 -23.17
C GLU A 138 11.55 -16.56 -24.00
N GLY A 139 12.74 -17.11 -24.23
CA GLY A 139 13.81 -16.45 -24.97
C GLY A 139 14.56 -17.39 -25.92
N GLY A 140 15.16 -16.77 -26.94
CA GLY A 140 16.00 -17.46 -27.92
C GLY A 140 17.47 -17.57 -27.49
N MET A 141 18.32 -18.02 -28.42
CA MET A 141 19.77 -18.17 -28.23
C MET A 141 20.50 -16.86 -27.94
N VAL A 142 19.97 -15.72 -28.38
CA VAL A 142 20.46 -14.38 -28.06
C VAL A 142 19.29 -13.60 -27.49
N ARG A 143 19.39 -13.16 -26.23
CA ARG A 143 18.26 -12.63 -25.47
C ARG A 143 18.67 -11.59 -24.45
N ILE A 144 17.74 -10.73 -24.07
CA ILE A 144 17.83 -9.91 -22.85
C ILE A 144 16.93 -10.59 -21.80
N GLU A 145 17.52 -11.04 -20.70
CA GLU A 145 16.76 -11.67 -19.61
C GLU A 145 15.95 -10.65 -18.80
N PRO A 146 14.95 -11.10 -18.03
CA PRO A 146 14.17 -10.20 -17.17
C PRO A 146 15.10 -9.40 -16.26
N TRP A 147 14.82 -8.09 -16.10
CA TRP A 147 15.55 -7.12 -15.29
C TRP A 147 16.98 -6.77 -15.75
N ASP A 148 17.52 -7.42 -16.81
CA ASP A 148 18.86 -7.17 -17.36
C ASP A 148 18.93 -5.90 -18.24
N TYR A 149 18.08 -4.91 -17.94
CA TYR A 149 18.12 -3.60 -18.57
C TYR A 149 17.85 -2.49 -17.57
N PHE A 150 18.41 -1.31 -17.82
CA PHE A 150 18.20 -0.13 -17.00
C PHE A 150 18.04 1.11 -17.88
N ILE A 151 16.95 1.86 -17.63
CA ILE A 151 16.61 3.06 -18.37
C ILE A 151 16.83 4.27 -17.48
N THR A 152 17.68 5.19 -17.92
CA THR A 152 17.93 6.44 -17.21
C THR A 152 17.58 7.64 -18.08
N THR A 153 17.13 8.72 -17.47
CA THR A 153 16.67 9.92 -18.17
C THR A 153 17.37 11.17 -17.65
N SER A 154 17.57 12.14 -18.52
CA SER A 154 18.02 13.48 -18.15
C SER A 154 17.29 14.53 -18.98
N ILE A 155 16.97 15.68 -18.37
CA ILE A 155 16.19 16.75 -18.98
C ILE A 155 17.12 17.88 -19.40
N ASN A 156 16.90 18.43 -20.60
CA ASN A 156 17.59 19.61 -21.11
C ASN A 156 16.60 20.57 -21.77
N GLY A 157 16.09 21.51 -20.99
CA GLY A 157 15.02 22.42 -21.41
C GLY A 157 13.72 21.65 -21.65
N THR A 158 13.18 21.68 -22.86
CA THR A 158 11.99 20.89 -23.27
C THR A 158 12.35 19.50 -23.79
N ASP A 159 13.61 19.24 -24.08
CA ASP A 159 14.11 17.99 -24.62
C ASP A 159 14.60 17.07 -23.51
N ALA A 160 14.70 15.77 -23.80
CA ALA A 160 15.28 14.81 -22.88
C ALA A 160 16.23 13.84 -23.59
N LYS A 161 17.19 13.31 -22.84
CA LYS A 161 17.98 12.15 -23.23
C LYS A 161 17.45 10.93 -22.46
N VAL A 162 17.26 9.82 -23.19
CA VAL A 162 16.91 8.52 -22.64
C VAL A 162 18.04 7.56 -22.97
N LYS A 163 18.67 7.00 -21.95
CA LYS A 163 19.72 5.99 -22.11
C LYS A 163 19.21 4.64 -21.62
N ILE A 164 19.34 3.62 -22.44
CA ILE A 164 19.16 2.22 -22.05
C ILE A 164 20.55 1.55 -21.95
N SER A 165 20.83 0.93 -20.80
CA SER A 165 21.94 0.00 -20.62
C SER A 165 21.35 -1.39 -20.46
N PHE A 166 21.88 -2.41 -21.15
CA PHE A 166 21.30 -3.75 -21.15
C PHE A 166 22.36 -4.83 -21.32
N THR A 167 22.08 -6.00 -20.73
CA THR A 167 22.93 -7.19 -20.86
C THR A 167 22.24 -8.20 -21.77
N VAL A 168 22.97 -8.63 -22.77
CA VAL A 168 22.55 -9.68 -23.72
C VAL A 168 23.25 -10.98 -23.35
N LYS A 169 22.49 -12.04 -23.09
CA LYS A 169 23.01 -13.40 -23.00
C LYS A 169 22.95 -14.09 -24.35
N SER A 170 24.07 -14.69 -24.76
CA SER A 170 24.20 -15.38 -26.03
C SER A 170 24.77 -16.78 -25.88
N ASP A 171 24.18 -17.74 -26.56
CA ASP A 171 24.68 -19.12 -26.63
C ASP A 171 25.53 -19.35 -27.89
N VAL A 172 25.66 -18.33 -28.74
CA VAL A 172 26.38 -18.38 -30.03
C VAL A 172 27.20 -17.12 -30.26
N ASP A 173 28.30 -17.26 -30.98
CA ASP A 173 29.01 -16.11 -31.56
C ASP A 173 28.28 -15.66 -32.81
N ALA A 174 27.77 -14.44 -32.87
CA ALA A 174 27.00 -13.94 -34.01
C ALA A 174 27.14 -12.41 -34.16
N PHE A 175 26.70 -11.90 -35.31
CA PHE A 175 26.39 -10.48 -35.48
C PHE A 175 24.90 -10.26 -35.25
N ALA A 176 24.58 -9.44 -34.28
CA ALA A 176 23.20 -9.09 -33.91
C ALA A 176 22.89 -7.64 -34.25
N SER A 177 21.70 -7.37 -34.70
CA SER A 177 21.14 -6.03 -34.84
C SER A 177 20.11 -5.82 -33.73
N PHE A 178 20.21 -4.68 -33.03
CA PHE A 178 19.24 -4.24 -32.04
C PHE A 178 18.47 -3.07 -32.63
N ASP A 179 17.19 -3.30 -32.94
CA ASP A 179 16.29 -2.24 -33.43
C ASP A 179 15.50 -1.69 -32.25
N PHE A 180 15.60 -0.38 -32.01
CA PHE A 180 14.92 0.28 -30.92
C PHE A 180 13.79 1.18 -31.42
N SER A 181 12.67 1.22 -30.66
CA SER A 181 11.68 2.28 -30.80
C SER A 181 11.21 2.76 -29.44
N ILE A 182 11.02 4.07 -29.29
CA ILE A 182 10.39 4.69 -28.13
C ILE A 182 9.05 5.26 -28.57
N ASN A 183 7.99 4.85 -27.86
CA ASN A 183 6.63 5.25 -28.16
C ASN A 183 6.00 5.92 -26.94
N GLU A 184 5.18 6.97 -27.16
CA GLU A 184 4.24 7.45 -26.18
C GLU A 184 3.14 6.39 -25.95
N LYS A 185 2.48 6.39 -24.80
CA LYS A 185 1.39 5.43 -24.50
C LYS A 185 0.19 5.52 -25.46
N ASN A 186 0.04 6.62 -26.21
CA ASN A 186 -0.95 6.75 -27.28
C ASN A 186 -0.56 6.04 -28.60
N GLY A 187 0.62 5.39 -28.63
CA GLY A 187 1.17 4.65 -29.77
C GLY A 187 2.01 5.47 -30.74
N LYS A 188 2.23 6.78 -30.49
CA LYS A 188 3.07 7.63 -31.34
C LYS A 188 4.55 7.31 -31.08
N THR A 189 5.28 6.90 -32.11
CA THR A 189 6.73 6.74 -32.05
C THR A 189 7.41 8.09 -32.03
N VAL A 190 8.26 8.33 -31.01
CA VAL A 190 8.98 9.59 -30.79
C VAL A 190 10.45 9.48 -31.07
N SER A 191 11.02 8.28 -31.03
CA SER A 191 12.41 8.04 -31.41
C SER A 191 12.63 6.60 -31.86
N VAL A 192 13.59 6.40 -32.75
CA VAL A 192 14.04 5.09 -33.21
C VAL A 192 15.56 5.04 -33.21
N GLY A 193 16.11 3.84 -33.08
CA GLY A 193 17.55 3.65 -33.07
C GLY A 193 17.92 2.26 -33.61
N LYS A 194 19.19 2.10 -33.93
CA LYS A 194 19.76 0.83 -34.34
C LYS A 194 21.19 0.70 -33.83
N LEU A 195 21.53 -0.48 -33.33
CA LEU A 195 22.88 -0.85 -32.93
C LEU A 195 23.20 -2.21 -33.58
N ASP A 196 24.31 -2.27 -34.33
CA ASP A 196 24.80 -3.50 -34.95
C ASP A 196 26.10 -3.91 -34.27
N GLU A 197 26.10 -5.03 -33.55
CA GLU A 197 27.22 -5.47 -32.73
C GLU A 197 27.50 -6.96 -32.85
N LYS A 198 28.75 -7.33 -32.57
CA LYS A 198 29.13 -8.74 -32.42
C LYS A 198 28.79 -9.18 -30.99
N VAL A 199 27.93 -10.20 -30.86
CA VAL A 199 27.72 -10.92 -29.59
C VAL A 199 28.62 -12.13 -29.52
N ILE A 200 29.19 -12.40 -28.37
CA ILE A 200 29.97 -13.60 -28.08
C ILE A 200 29.22 -14.46 -27.04
N ILE A 201 29.55 -15.75 -27.02
CA ILE A 201 28.96 -16.67 -26.03
C ILE A 201 29.15 -16.13 -24.60
N GLY A 202 28.07 -16.08 -23.82
CA GLY A 202 28.03 -15.53 -22.47
C GLY A 202 27.34 -14.16 -22.39
N GLU A 203 27.78 -13.29 -21.48
CA GLU A 203 27.20 -11.98 -21.22
C GLU A 203 27.89 -10.89 -22.02
N ASN A 204 27.09 -10.05 -22.67
CA ASN A 204 27.52 -8.93 -23.48
C ASN A 204 26.77 -7.67 -23.03
N MET A 205 27.49 -6.61 -22.64
CA MET A 205 26.90 -5.37 -22.14
C MET A 205 26.92 -4.30 -23.23
N TYR A 206 25.77 -3.67 -23.42
CA TYR A 206 25.59 -2.59 -24.39
C TYR A 206 24.83 -1.42 -23.79
N GLU A 207 24.96 -0.27 -24.43
CA GLU A 207 24.15 0.91 -24.12
C GLU A 207 23.78 1.68 -25.38
N TYR A 208 22.64 2.34 -25.35
CA TYR A 208 22.18 3.21 -26.44
C TYR A 208 21.49 4.44 -25.86
N THR A 209 21.67 5.59 -26.51
CA THR A 209 21.10 6.87 -26.04
C THR A 209 20.24 7.48 -27.14
N PHE A 210 19.07 7.96 -26.74
CA PHE A 210 18.10 8.64 -27.59
C PHE A 210 17.98 10.10 -27.19
N ASP A 211 17.75 10.98 -28.18
CA ASP A 211 17.27 12.33 -27.96
C ASP A 211 15.75 12.37 -28.22
N ILE A 212 15.00 12.82 -27.23
CA ILE A 212 13.54 12.99 -27.29
C ILE A 212 13.25 14.49 -27.34
N LYS A 213 12.64 14.95 -28.42
CA LYS A 213 12.24 16.34 -28.60
C LYS A 213 10.87 16.60 -27.95
N ASP A 214 10.71 17.76 -27.31
CA ASP A 214 9.48 18.17 -26.62
C ASP A 214 8.94 17.05 -25.74
N ALA A 215 9.77 16.54 -24.83
CA ALA A 215 9.50 15.38 -24.00
C ALA A 215 8.34 15.63 -23.02
N LEU A 216 7.38 14.70 -22.99
CA LEU A 216 6.31 14.69 -21.98
C LEU A 216 6.88 14.12 -20.69
N LEU A 217 6.97 14.94 -19.66
CA LEU A 217 7.55 14.52 -18.38
C LEU A 217 6.55 13.74 -17.54
N TRP A 218 7.06 12.82 -16.72
CA TRP A 218 6.30 12.15 -15.68
C TRP A 218 6.35 12.97 -14.39
N ASP A 219 5.20 13.32 -13.85
CA ASP A 219 5.05 13.91 -12.52
C ASP A 219 3.76 13.42 -11.84
N THR A 220 3.48 13.93 -10.63
CA THR A 220 2.30 13.49 -9.87
C THR A 220 0.97 13.97 -10.44
N ASP A 221 0.94 14.99 -11.28
CA ASP A 221 -0.26 15.57 -11.88
C ASP A 221 -0.44 15.11 -13.33
N THR A 222 0.68 14.95 -14.05
CA THR A 222 0.73 14.51 -15.46
C THR A 222 1.68 13.33 -15.62
N PRO A 223 1.27 12.10 -15.23
CA PRO A 223 2.12 10.92 -15.21
C PRO A 223 2.32 10.31 -16.61
N ASN A 224 3.03 11.04 -17.48
CA ASN A 224 3.28 10.60 -18.85
C ASN A 224 4.27 9.43 -18.87
N LEU A 225 3.90 8.38 -19.58
CA LEU A 225 4.69 7.17 -19.72
C LEU A 225 5.06 6.92 -21.18
N TYR A 226 6.23 6.32 -21.34
CA TYR A 226 6.74 5.83 -22.61
C TYR A 226 6.94 4.33 -22.55
N GLU A 227 7.01 3.73 -23.73
CA GLU A 227 7.37 2.34 -23.93
C GLU A 227 8.59 2.25 -24.84
N ILE A 228 9.63 1.54 -24.43
CA ILE A 228 10.75 1.18 -25.28
C ILE A 228 10.60 -0.28 -25.73
N ILE A 229 10.77 -0.50 -27.02
CA ILE A 229 10.80 -1.83 -27.63
C ILE A 229 12.21 -2.06 -28.18
N VAL A 230 12.80 -3.19 -27.81
CA VAL A 230 14.11 -3.64 -28.32
C VAL A 230 13.92 -4.97 -29.05
N ASN A 231 14.07 -4.98 -30.37
CA ASN A 231 14.04 -6.19 -31.17
C ASN A 231 15.49 -6.64 -31.47
N ILE A 232 15.81 -7.87 -31.15
CA ILE A 232 17.08 -8.51 -31.47
C ILE A 232 16.92 -9.31 -32.76
N ARG A 233 17.78 -9.01 -33.75
CA ARG A 233 17.77 -9.73 -35.03
C ARG A 233 19.08 -10.49 -35.27
N LEU A 234 18.93 -11.71 -35.77
CA LEU A 234 20.03 -12.47 -36.37
C LEU A 234 19.68 -12.76 -37.84
N ALA A 235 20.63 -12.51 -38.73
CA ALA A 235 20.43 -12.70 -40.19
C ALA A 235 19.14 -12.04 -40.74
N GLY A 236 18.70 -10.94 -40.13
CA GLY A 236 17.49 -10.21 -40.54
C GLY A 236 16.19 -10.63 -39.84
N GLU A 237 16.14 -11.80 -39.22
CA GLU A 237 14.95 -12.30 -38.50
C GLU A 237 14.95 -11.82 -37.03
N ILE A 238 13.77 -11.44 -36.54
CA ILE A 238 13.60 -11.10 -35.09
C ILE A 238 13.61 -12.42 -34.31
N ILE A 239 14.56 -12.53 -33.38
CA ILE A 239 14.73 -13.73 -32.56
C ILE A 239 14.34 -13.49 -31.10
N ASP A 240 14.31 -12.23 -30.66
CA ASP A 240 13.88 -11.84 -29.34
C ASP A 240 13.32 -10.40 -29.32
N THR A 241 12.41 -10.13 -28.39
CA THR A 241 11.83 -8.80 -28.17
C THR A 241 11.73 -8.52 -26.69
N THR A 242 12.21 -7.35 -26.27
CA THR A 242 12.04 -6.84 -24.91
C THR A 242 11.23 -5.55 -24.96
N ILE A 243 10.24 -5.43 -24.08
CA ILE A 243 9.37 -4.25 -23.95
C ILE A 243 9.45 -3.77 -22.51
N ALA A 244 9.69 -2.46 -22.32
CA ALA A 244 9.74 -1.85 -21.02
C ALA A 244 9.00 -0.51 -21.00
N THR A 245 8.23 -0.28 -19.93
CA THR A 245 7.61 1.02 -19.66
C THR A 245 8.53 1.88 -18.78
N PHE A 246 8.58 3.19 -19.03
CA PHE A 246 9.34 4.14 -18.24
C PHE A 246 8.71 5.55 -18.29
N GLY A 247 9.15 6.44 -17.40
CA GLY A 247 8.78 7.84 -17.41
C GLY A 247 10.03 8.73 -17.46
N ILE A 248 9.93 9.89 -18.09
CA ILE A 248 11.02 10.88 -18.15
C ILE A 248 10.83 11.85 -17.00
N ARG A 249 11.74 11.86 -16.05
CA ARG A 249 11.73 12.74 -14.88
C ARG A 249 13.13 13.05 -14.37
N GLU A 250 13.26 14.17 -13.66
CA GLU A 250 14.45 14.53 -12.90
C GLU A 250 14.08 14.81 -11.45
N ILE A 251 14.87 14.27 -10.52
CA ILE A 251 14.71 14.48 -9.07
C ILE A 251 15.99 15.11 -8.54
N LYS A 252 15.82 16.18 -7.75
CA LYS A 252 16.90 16.80 -6.96
C LYS A 252 16.44 16.96 -5.54
N VAL A 253 17.32 16.68 -4.59
CA VAL A 253 17.04 16.81 -3.15
C VAL A 253 18.23 17.46 -2.47
N ASN A 254 17.97 18.50 -1.68
CA ASN A 254 18.94 19.11 -0.78
C ASN A 254 18.22 19.83 0.37
N ALA A 255 18.93 20.15 1.44
CA ALA A 255 18.35 20.75 2.62
C ALA A 255 17.85 22.20 2.43
N THR A 256 18.37 22.92 1.43
CA THR A 256 18.02 24.33 1.18
C THR A 256 16.76 24.47 0.34
N GLU A 257 16.62 23.68 -0.71
CA GLU A 257 15.53 23.77 -1.68
C GLU A 257 14.46 22.68 -1.45
N GLY A 258 14.81 21.62 -0.70
CA GLY A 258 13.97 20.47 -0.46
C GLY A 258 13.95 19.51 -1.65
N LEU A 259 12.77 18.94 -1.93
CA LEU A 259 12.52 18.03 -3.06
C LEU A 259 12.07 18.83 -4.28
N ILE A 260 12.81 18.68 -5.36
CA ILE A 260 12.53 19.27 -6.68
C ILE A 260 12.25 18.14 -7.67
N LEU A 261 11.05 18.12 -8.24
CA LEU A 261 10.64 17.22 -9.31
C LEU A 261 10.48 18.02 -10.61
N ASN A 262 11.26 17.68 -11.63
CA ASN A 262 11.25 18.36 -12.94
C ASN A 262 11.41 19.91 -12.82
N GLY A 263 12.29 20.36 -11.93
CA GLY A 263 12.54 21.78 -11.67
C GLY A 263 11.47 22.48 -10.81
N LYS A 264 10.48 21.78 -10.28
CA LYS A 264 9.43 22.35 -9.43
C LYS A 264 9.53 21.79 -8.00
N PRO A 265 9.44 22.64 -6.96
CA PRO A 265 9.41 22.17 -5.59
C PRO A 265 8.11 21.41 -5.31
N ILE A 266 8.20 20.31 -4.58
CA ILE A 266 7.08 19.47 -4.18
C ILE A 266 7.23 19.02 -2.74
N LYS A 267 6.13 18.92 -2.01
CA LYS A 267 6.04 18.26 -0.70
C LYS A 267 5.33 16.92 -0.83
N LEU A 268 5.86 15.89 -0.19
CA LEU A 268 5.24 14.56 -0.18
C LEU A 268 4.12 14.54 0.85
N ARG A 269 2.91 14.39 0.36
CA ARG A 269 1.68 14.15 1.12
C ARG A 269 1.48 12.65 1.14
N GLY A 270 2.12 12.02 2.12
CA GLY A 270 2.35 10.60 2.14
C GLY A 270 1.44 9.81 3.07
N GLY A 271 1.34 8.52 2.81
CA GLY A 271 0.74 7.57 3.70
C GLY A 271 1.37 6.19 3.59
N CYS A 272 1.49 5.50 4.73
CA CYS A 272 1.92 4.12 4.78
C CYS A 272 0.75 3.20 4.46
N ILE A 273 1.02 2.09 3.78
CA ILE A 273 0.03 1.04 3.51
C ILE A 273 0.66 -0.34 3.69
N HIS A 274 -0.11 -1.29 4.18
CA HIS A 274 0.18 -2.71 4.05
C HIS A 274 -0.38 -3.26 2.73
N HIS A 275 0.10 -4.44 2.33
CA HIS A 275 -0.16 -5.04 1.02
C HIS A 275 -1.50 -5.79 0.94
N ASP A 276 -2.23 -5.98 2.04
CA ASP A 276 -3.51 -6.69 2.04
C ASP A 276 -4.67 -5.85 1.47
N HIS A 277 -5.71 -6.54 1.05
CA HIS A 277 -6.93 -5.99 0.44
C HIS A 277 -8.20 -6.43 1.18
N GLY A 278 -8.13 -6.47 2.52
CA GLY A 278 -9.26 -6.87 3.36
C GLY A 278 -9.72 -8.29 3.04
N VAL A 279 -10.98 -8.45 2.61
CA VAL A 279 -11.57 -9.76 2.32
C VAL A 279 -10.87 -10.55 1.19
N LEU A 280 -10.08 -9.92 0.35
CA LEU A 280 -9.24 -10.60 -0.64
C LEU A 280 -7.93 -11.14 -0.05
N GLY A 281 -7.68 -10.86 1.24
CA GLY A 281 -6.40 -11.18 1.87
C GLY A 281 -5.26 -10.39 1.22
N ALA A 282 -4.13 -11.04 1.04
CA ALA A 282 -2.96 -10.47 0.37
C ALA A 282 -3.01 -10.60 -1.17
N ALA A 283 -4.04 -11.22 -1.74
CA ALA A 283 -4.13 -11.47 -3.19
C ALA A 283 -4.11 -10.17 -3.99
N ALA A 284 -2.98 -9.88 -4.64
CA ALA A 284 -2.66 -8.63 -5.32
C ALA A 284 -3.28 -8.55 -6.73
N TYR A 285 -4.61 -8.46 -6.79
CA TYR A 285 -5.31 -8.20 -8.05
C TYR A 285 -5.02 -6.78 -8.53
N PRO A 286 -4.67 -6.57 -9.81
CA PRO A 286 -4.36 -5.22 -10.34
C PRO A 286 -5.46 -4.18 -10.06
N THR A 287 -6.74 -4.59 -10.16
CA THR A 287 -7.87 -3.69 -9.84
C THR A 287 -7.94 -3.33 -8.35
N ALA A 288 -7.58 -4.24 -7.45
CA ALA A 288 -7.57 -3.96 -6.00
C ALA A 288 -6.45 -2.98 -5.64
N GLU A 289 -5.26 -3.16 -6.22
CA GLU A 289 -4.15 -2.22 -6.09
C GLU A 289 -4.53 -0.83 -6.65
N GLU A 290 -5.10 -0.78 -7.86
CA GLU A 290 -5.55 0.46 -8.47
C GLU A 290 -6.59 1.18 -7.62
N ARG A 291 -7.56 0.44 -7.08
CA ARG A 291 -8.58 1.02 -6.20
C ARG A 291 -7.97 1.70 -4.99
N LYS A 292 -7.04 1.04 -4.30
CA LYS A 292 -6.37 1.58 -3.12
C LYS A 292 -5.64 2.89 -3.44
N VAL A 293 -4.81 2.89 -4.48
CA VAL A 293 -4.05 4.07 -4.92
C VAL A 293 -4.98 5.20 -5.39
N ARG A 294 -6.02 4.89 -6.17
CA ARG A 294 -7.00 5.87 -6.68
C ARG A 294 -7.76 6.57 -5.55
N LEU A 295 -8.20 5.81 -4.54
CA LEU A 295 -8.91 6.38 -3.39
C LEU A 295 -8.01 7.32 -2.60
N LEU A 296 -6.76 6.95 -2.35
CA LEU A 296 -5.80 7.80 -1.65
C LEU A 296 -5.48 9.07 -2.46
N LYS A 297 -5.20 8.93 -3.75
CA LYS A 297 -4.92 10.09 -4.61
C LYS A 297 -6.10 11.07 -4.67
N ALA A 298 -7.33 10.59 -4.73
CA ALA A 298 -8.53 11.42 -4.71
C ALA A 298 -8.62 12.32 -3.46
N CYS A 299 -8.08 11.86 -2.34
CA CYS A 299 -8.02 12.62 -1.08
C CYS A 299 -6.79 13.52 -0.95
N GLY A 300 -5.92 13.57 -1.97
CA GLY A 300 -4.77 14.49 -2.02
C GLY A 300 -3.42 13.85 -1.68
N PHE A 301 -3.35 12.55 -1.42
CA PHE A 301 -2.07 11.85 -1.33
C PHE A 301 -1.34 11.90 -2.68
N ASN A 302 -0.05 12.16 -2.66
CA ASN A 302 0.83 12.11 -3.83
C ASN A 302 2.01 11.14 -3.62
N ALA A 303 2.12 10.53 -2.44
CA ALA A 303 3.17 9.59 -2.10
C ALA A 303 2.62 8.44 -1.22
N ILE A 304 3.21 7.25 -1.38
CA ILE A 304 2.90 6.06 -0.59
C ILE A 304 4.22 5.41 -0.15
N ARG A 305 4.27 4.99 1.12
CA ARG A 305 5.30 4.11 1.65
C ARG A 305 4.74 2.70 1.76
N THR A 306 5.42 1.74 1.17
CA THR A 306 5.05 0.32 1.25
C THR A 306 5.59 -0.30 2.53
N ALA A 307 4.73 -0.46 3.51
CA ALA A 307 5.11 -0.93 4.84
C ALA A 307 4.91 -2.45 4.96
N HIS A 308 5.84 -3.21 5.46
CA HIS A 308 7.28 -2.93 5.60
C HIS A 308 8.01 -3.95 4.73
N ASN A 309 7.73 -3.92 3.45
CA ASN A 309 8.20 -4.90 2.47
C ASN A 309 8.03 -4.37 1.02
N PRO A 310 8.76 -4.91 0.05
CA PRO A 310 8.58 -4.54 -1.36
C PRO A 310 7.14 -4.80 -1.85
N PRO A 311 6.56 -3.89 -2.65
CA PRO A 311 5.20 -4.03 -3.16
C PRO A 311 5.08 -5.04 -4.31
N SER A 312 3.86 -5.29 -4.77
CA SER A 312 3.61 -6.03 -6.00
C SER A 312 4.00 -5.21 -7.24
N LEU A 313 4.37 -5.89 -8.33
CA LEU A 313 4.58 -5.26 -9.63
C LEU A 313 3.34 -4.49 -10.08
N ALA A 314 2.15 -5.06 -9.89
CA ALA A 314 0.87 -4.42 -10.22
C ALA A 314 0.68 -3.09 -9.47
N PHE A 315 1.08 -2.99 -8.21
CA PHE A 315 1.04 -1.75 -7.43
C PHE A 315 1.94 -0.67 -8.03
N LEU A 316 3.18 -1.01 -8.40
CA LEU A 316 4.11 -0.05 -9.00
C LEU A 316 3.62 0.44 -10.37
N GLU A 317 3.11 -0.46 -11.22
CA GLU A 317 2.51 -0.09 -12.50
C GLU A 317 1.31 0.85 -12.34
N VAL A 318 0.53 0.67 -11.30
CA VAL A 318 -0.58 1.57 -10.94
C VAL A 318 -0.05 2.93 -10.48
N CYS A 319 0.95 2.98 -9.62
CA CYS A 319 1.57 4.22 -9.16
C CYS A 319 2.21 5.00 -10.32
N ASP A 320 2.84 4.31 -11.27
CA ASP A 320 3.36 4.92 -12.49
C ASP A 320 2.27 5.60 -13.32
N ARG A 321 1.14 4.91 -13.54
CA ARG A 321 0.02 5.42 -14.34
C ARG A 321 -0.75 6.54 -13.64
N LEU A 322 -0.88 6.47 -12.34
CA LEU A 322 -1.66 7.44 -11.56
C LEU A 322 -0.81 8.60 -11.04
N GLY A 323 0.51 8.58 -11.18
CA GLY A 323 1.38 9.64 -10.68
C GLY A 323 1.44 9.68 -9.16
N VAL A 324 1.81 8.56 -8.53
CA VAL A 324 2.02 8.49 -7.08
C VAL A 324 3.46 8.06 -6.81
N ILE A 325 4.16 8.86 -6.02
CA ILE A 325 5.55 8.60 -5.63
C ILE A 325 5.57 7.44 -4.62
N VAL A 326 6.55 6.53 -4.77
CA VAL A 326 6.69 5.35 -3.91
C VAL A 326 8.01 5.38 -3.15
N MET A 327 7.94 5.22 -1.84
CA MET A 327 9.04 4.78 -0.99
C MET A 327 8.94 3.26 -0.87
N ASP A 328 9.84 2.57 -1.58
CA ASP A 328 9.89 1.11 -1.66
C ASP A 328 10.73 0.58 -0.50
N GLU A 329 10.13 -0.16 0.43
CA GLU A 329 10.78 -0.59 1.65
C GLU A 329 11.14 -2.07 1.61
N ALA A 330 12.39 -2.40 1.99
CA ALA A 330 12.91 -3.76 1.92
C ALA A 330 12.52 -4.63 3.13
N PHE A 331 12.79 -4.14 4.37
CA PHE A 331 12.76 -4.99 5.56
C PHE A 331 12.14 -4.29 6.78
N ASP A 332 11.41 -5.08 7.59
CA ASP A 332 10.98 -4.65 8.94
C ASP A 332 12.02 -5.01 10.01
N THR A 333 12.85 -6.00 9.77
CA THR A 333 13.77 -6.57 10.77
C THR A 333 15.11 -6.91 10.14
N TRP A 334 16.21 -6.65 10.89
CA TRP A 334 17.54 -7.15 10.51
C TRP A 334 17.91 -8.36 11.36
N ARG A 335 18.91 -8.25 12.26
CA ARG A 335 19.43 -9.34 13.08
C ARG A 335 18.71 -9.51 14.40
N ILE A 336 18.18 -8.41 14.98
CA ILE A 336 17.40 -8.46 16.21
C ILE A 336 15.92 -8.67 15.87
N PRO A 337 15.28 -9.75 16.33
CA PRO A 337 13.90 -10.05 16.01
C PRO A 337 12.93 -9.05 16.65
N LYS A 338 11.85 -8.74 15.94
CA LYS A 338 10.67 -8.09 16.49
C LYS A 338 9.57 -9.10 16.84
N VAL A 339 9.51 -10.19 16.09
CA VAL A 339 8.68 -11.36 16.39
C VAL A 339 9.48 -12.65 16.19
N HIS A 340 8.98 -13.75 16.74
CA HIS A 340 9.77 -14.98 16.93
C HIS A 340 10.33 -15.59 15.64
N ASN A 341 9.57 -15.56 14.55
CA ASN A 341 9.95 -16.23 13.29
C ASN A 341 10.03 -15.23 12.11
N ASP A 342 10.37 -13.97 12.38
CA ASP A 342 10.51 -12.97 11.33
C ASP A 342 11.80 -13.14 10.50
N TYR A 343 12.04 -12.20 9.61
CA TYR A 343 13.14 -12.27 8.65
C TYR A 343 14.55 -12.34 9.28
N HIS A 344 14.71 -12.02 10.58
CA HIS A 344 15.99 -12.11 11.26
C HIS A 344 16.65 -13.48 11.12
N LEU A 345 15.86 -14.57 10.99
CA LEU A 345 16.35 -15.93 10.80
C LEU A 345 17.14 -16.12 9.50
N PHE A 346 16.88 -15.28 8.50
CA PHE A 346 17.42 -15.42 7.14
C PHE A 346 18.27 -14.22 6.72
N PHE A 347 18.28 -13.17 7.51
CA PHE A 347 18.81 -11.85 7.13
C PHE A 347 20.28 -11.92 6.66
N ASP A 348 21.17 -12.54 7.42
CA ASP A 348 22.60 -12.57 7.09
C ASP A 348 22.91 -13.31 5.77
N GLU A 349 22.11 -14.30 5.41
CA GLU A 349 22.29 -15.06 4.18
C GLU A 349 21.64 -14.38 2.96
N TRP A 350 20.48 -13.71 3.18
CA TRP A 350 19.59 -13.32 2.08
C TRP A 350 19.49 -11.82 1.85
N CYS A 351 19.81 -10.96 2.80
CA CYS A 351 19.55 -9.53 2.71
C CYS A 351 20.09 -8.87 1.42
N LEU A 352 21.29 -9.21 0.98
CA LEU A 352 21.86 -8.64 -0.26
C LEU A 352 21.16 -9.15 -1.52
N LYS A 353 20.74 -10.42 -1.54
CA LYS A 353 19.97 -10.98 -2.65
C LYS A 353 18.60 -10.35 -2.73
N ASP A 354 17.92 -10.22 -1.60
CA ASP A 354 16.59 -9.61 -1.54
C ASP A 354 16.62 -8.15 -1.94
N ILE A 355 17.60 -7.37 -1.49
CA ILE A 355 17.86 -6.00 -1.97
C ILE A 355 18.08 -5.99 -3.49
N SER A 356 18.93 -6.89 -4.01
CA SER A 356 19.20 -6.93 -5.44
C SER A 356 17.96 -7.24 -6.26
N TYR A 357 17.13 -8.19 -5.82
CA TYR A 357 15.88 -8.55 -6.49
C TYR A 357 14.88 -7.39 -6.50
N MET A 358 14.69 -6.72 -5.36
CA MET A 358 13.84 -5.52 -5.28
C MET A 358 14.32 -4.44 -6.26
N VAL A 359 15.58 -4.04 -6.17
CA VAL A 359 16.12 -2.92 -6.98
C VAL A 359 16.12 -3.26 -8.47
N LEU A 360 16.55 -4.45 -8.88
CA LEU A 360 16.60 -4.85 -10.29
C LEU A 360 15.22 -4.87 -10.94
N ARG A 361 14.18 -5.33 -10.22
CA ARG A 361 12.81 -5.30 -10.71
C ARG A 361 12.28 -3.86 -10.80
N ASP A 362 12.56 -3.00 -9.78
CA ASP A 362 11.81 -1.78 -9.57
C ASP A 362 12.48 -0.52 -10.11
N ARG A 363 13.78 -0.57 -10.46
CA ARG A 363 14.58 0.58 -10.89
C ARG A 363 14.11 1.30 -12.17
N ASN A 364 13.23 0.71 -12.97
CA ASN A 364 12.68 1.34 -14.16
C ASN A 364 11.33 2.03 -13.94
N HIS A 365 10.69 1.84 -12.76
CA HIS A 365 9.43 2.50 -12.41
C HIS A 365 9.64 3.97 -12.07
N PRO A 366 9.04 4.92 -12.81
CA PRO A 366 9.20 6.35 -12.50
C PRO A 366 8.57 6.75 -11.17
N SER A 367 7.60 5.99 -10.66
CA SER A 367 7.01 6.22 -9.33
C SER A 367 7.98 5.94 -8.19
N VAL A 368 8.88 4.96 -8.31
CA VAL A 368 9.85 4.63 -7.25
C VAL A 368 10.85 5.76 -7.10
N PHE A 369 10.81 6.42 -5.95
CA PHE A 369 11.60 7.59 -5.62
C PHE A 369 12.80 7.27 -4.74
N SER A 370 12.60 6.38 -3.78
CA SER A 370 13.61 5.96 -2.83
C SER A 370 13.45 4.50 -2.43
N TYR A 371 14.55 3.89 -2.02
CA TYR A 371 14.59 2.58 -1.40
C TYR A 371 14.88 2.71 0.09
N SER A 372 14.03 2.11 0.92
CA SER A 372 14.25 2.04 2.37
C SER A 372 14.91 0.72 2.74
N ILE A 373 16.04 0.79 3.44
CA ILE A 373 16.80 -0.40 3.88
C ILE A 373 16.24 -1.04 5.14
N GLY A 374 15.27 -0.38 5.81
CA GLY A 374 14.65 -0.97 7.00
C GLY A 374 13.72 -0.04 7.75
N ASN A 375 12.76 -0.67 8.42
CA ASN A 375 11.82 -0.02 9.31
C ASN A 375 12.20 -0.28 10.77
N GLU A 376 12.30 0.77 11.58
CA GLU A 376 12.46 0.67 13.03
C GLU A 376 13.47 -0.40 13.47
N ILE A 377 14.61 -0.43 12.81
CA ILE A 377 15.66 -1.42 13.07
C ILE A 377 16.17 -1.22 14.50
N LEU A 378 16.20 -2.31 15.27
CA LEU A 378 16.51 -2.23 16.69
C LEU A 378 18.00 -1.98 16.97
N GLU A 379 18.86 -2.21 15.98
CA GLU A 379 20.31 -2.05 16.03
C GLU A 379 20.83 -0.66 15.67
N ILE A 380 19.98 0.35 15.54
CA ILE A 380 20.40 1.72 15.10
C ILE A 380 21.43 2.39 16.02
N ASP A 381 21.68 1.83 17.21
CA ASP A 381 22.68 2.28 18.18
C ASP A 381 24.09 1.78 17.92
N GLY A 382 24.36 1.18 16.78
CA GLY A 382 25.66 0.58 16.45
C GLY A 382 25.81 -0.89 16.87
N THR A 383 24.83 -1.47 17.57
CA THR A 383 24.83 -2.88 17.95
C THR A 383 24.99 -3.77 16.71
N TYR A 384 25.74 -4.88 16.84
CA TYR A 384 26.10 -5.79 15.74
C TYR A 384 26.77 -5.11 14.53
N GLY A 385 27.33 -3.89 14.70
CA GLY A 385 28.00 -3.16 13.62
C GLY A 385 27.03 -2.63 12.57
N SER A 386 25.86 -2.22 13.00
CA SER A 386 24.75 -1.77 12.14
C SER A 386 25.12 -0.60 11.22
N GLY A 387 26.03 0.30 11.60
CA GLY A 387 26.52 1.36 10.70
C GLY A 387 27.23 0.78 9.47
N LYS A 388 28.04 -0.28 9.63
CA LYS A 388 28.66 -0.98 8.48
C LYS A 388 27.62 -1.72 7.65
N LEU A 389 26.61 -2.27 8.30
CA LEU A 389 25.54 -3.00 7.63
C LEU A 389 24.63 -2.04 6.86
N SER A 390 24.26 -0.90 7.45
CA SER A 390 23.56 0.19 6.74
C SER A 390 24.30 0.62 5.48
N LYS A 391 25.63 0.80 5.60
CA LYS A 391 26.47 1.11 4.43
C LYS A 391 26.45 -0.02 3.40
N LEU A 392 26.58 -1.27 3.82
CA LEU A 392 26.59 -2.42 2.92
C LEU A 392 25.29 -2.55 2.12
N LEU A 393 24.12 -2.39 2.77
CA LEU A 393 22.82 -2.42 2.11
C LEU A 393 22.63 -1.23 1.18
N SER A 394 23.06 -0.04 1.59
CA SER A 394 23.01 1.17 0.76
C SER A 394 23.90 1.06 -0.46
N ASP A 395 25.11 0.51 -0.32
CA ASP A 395 26.03 0.28 -1.43
C ASP A 395 25.48 -0.76 -2.42
N GLU A 396 24.82 -1.82 -1.91
CA GLU A 396 24.19 -2.82 -2.77
C GLU A 396 23.05 -2.23 -3.59
N ILE A 397 22.22 -1.34 -3.04
CA ILE A 397 21.22 -0.57 -3.79
C ILE A 397 21.91 0.24 -4.89
N ARG A 398 22.90 1.06 -4.53
CA ARG A 398 23.59 1.97 -5.45
C ARG A 398 24.37 1.27 -6.55
N LYS A 399 24.76 0.03 -6.33
CA LYS A 399 25.38 -0.84 -7.35
C LYS A 399 24.47 -1.07 -8.55
N TYR A 400 23.16 -1.21 -8.31
CA TYR A 400 22.15 -1.47 -9.34
C TYR A 400 21.37 -0.22 -9.77
N ASP A 401 21.24 0.75 -8.87
CA ASP A 401 20.57 2.02 -9.14
C ASP A 401 21.17 3.17 -8.32
N SER A 402 21.95 4.00 -8.98
CA SER A 402 22.53 5.21 -8.41
C SER A 402 21.66 6.47 -8.63
N THR A 403 20.47 6.33 -9.21
CA THR A 403 19.59 7.45 -9.57
C THR A 403 18.51 7.72 -8.53
N ARG A 404 18.23 6.75 -7.66
CA ARG A 404 17.25 6.86 -6.58
C ARG A 404 17.93 6.99 -5.22
N LEU A 405 17.21 7.56 -4.29
CA LEU A 405 17.71 7.87 -2.96
C LEU A 405 17.56 6.67 -2.02
N VAL A 406 18.46 6.57 -1.05
CA VAL A 406 18.43 5.55 -0.03
C VAL A 406 17.99 6.16 1.29
N THR A 407 17.07 5.48 1.98
CA THR A 407 16.52 5.91 3.26
C THR A 407 16.37 4.73 4.23
N ALA A 408 16.00 5.03 5.45
CA ALA A 408 15.47 4.10 6.44
C ALA A 408 14.47 4.84 7.33
N ALA A 409 13.51 4.12 7.89
CA ALA A 409 12.53 4.64 8.82
C ALA A 409 13.00 4.35 10.26
N LEU A 410 13.44 5.39 10.98
CA LEU A 410 14.05 5.25 12.29
C LEU A 410 13.07 5.56 13.41
N GLN A 411 12.95 4.62 14.34
CA GLN A 411 12.31 4.86 15.62
C GLN A 411 13.40 5.07 16.68
N LYS A 412 13.73 6.33 16.93
CA LYS A 412 14.86 6.70 17.79
C LYS A 412 14.64 6.44 19.29
N ASP A 413 13.43 6.08 19.71
CA ASP A 413 13.14 5.66 21.07
C ASP A 413 13.60 4.24 21.41
N PHE A 414 13.86 3.42 20.40
CA PHE A 414 14.36 2.06 20.60
C PHE A 414 15.87 1.99 20.92
N LEU A 415 16.53 3.11 21.17
CA LEU A 415 17.97 3.23 21.29
C LEU A 415 18.62 2.52 22.48
N ARG A 416 17.87 1.95 23.43
CA ARG A 416 18.48 1.25 24.56
C ARG A 416 17.76 -0.03 24.94
N ARG A 417 18.15 -1.13 24.31
CA ARG A 417 18.30 -2.39 25.04
C ARG A 417 19.69 -2.37 25.71
N GLU A 418 19.76 -2.17 26.99
CA GLU A 418 20.95 -2.63 27.70
C GLU A 418 21.08 -4.12 27.45
N LYS A 419 22.32 -4.55 27.22
CA LYS A 419 22.75 -5.94 26.99
C LYS A 419 22.29 -6.86 28.11
N THR A 420 21.04 -7.23 28.15
CA THR A 420 20.55 -8.38 28.87
C THR A 420 20.17 -9.39 27.81
N GLY A 421 20.94 -10.45 27.69
CA GLY A 421 20.71 -11.53 26.72
C GLY A 421 19.48 -12.37 27.04
N GLU A 422 18.39 -11.77 27.46
CA GLU A 422 17.12 -12.40 27.76
C GLU A 422 16.06 -11.94 26.76
N ASP A 423 15.28 -12.86 26.23
CA ASP A 423 14.09 -12.62 25.44
C ASP A 423 13.10 -11.81 26.28
N ILE A 424 12.99 -10.49 26.01
CA ILE A 424 12.07 -9.62 26.73
C ILE A 424 10.69 -9.75 26.10
N ASP A 425 9.73 -10.24 26.86
CA ASP A 425 8.33 -10.29 26.51
C ASP A 425 7.79 -8.86 26.15
N PRO A 426 7.05 -8.69 25.05
CA PRO A 426 6.52 -7.40 24.59
C PRO A 426 5.89 -6.48 25.64
N PRO A 427 5.17 -6.94 26.68
CA PRO A 427 4.66 -6.07 27.75
C PRO A 427 5.73 -5.46 28.65
N GLU A 428 6.82 -6.15 28.96
CA GLU A 428 7.91 -5.62 29.78
C GLU A 428 8.78 -4.62 29.02
N TYR A 429 8.93 -4.82 27.72
CA TYR A 429 9.57 -3.93 26.78
C TYR A 429 8.96 -2.53 26.80
N LYS A 430 7.62 -2.40 26.85
CA LYS A 430 6.91 -1.12 26.89
C LYS A 430 7.22 -0.27 28.11
N LYS A 431 7.29 -0.88 29.29
CA LYS A 431 7.54 -0.17 30.56
C LYS A 431 8.95 0.43 30.61
N TYR A 432 9.89 -0.24 29.99
CA TYR A 432 11.29 0.18 29.95
C TYR A 432 11.54 1.34 28.97
N LEU A 433 10.84 1.36 27.85
CA LEU A 433 10.97 2.39 26.80
C LEU A 433 10.47 3.75 27.25
N THR A 434 9.31 3.82 27.89
CA THR A 434 8.63 5.08 28.21
C THR A 434 9.39 5.94 29.22
N ASP A 435 10.10 5.34 30.18
CA ASP A 435 10.69 6.07 31.31
C ASP A 435 12.07 6.70 31.02
N ARG A 436 12.78 6.23 30.00
CA ARG A 436 14.20 6.61 29.79
C ARG A 436 14.44 7.55 28.60
N PHE A 437 13.64 7.47 27.55
CA PHE A 437 13.84 8.20 26.30
C PHE A 437 13.43 9.66 26.32
N MET A 438 12.41 9.98 27.06
CA MET A 438 11.97 11.35 27.28
C MET A 438 13.04 12.25 27.92
N LYS A 439 14.20 11.70 28.27
CA LYS A 439 15.29 12.36 28.99
C LYS A 439 16.61 12.54 28.22
N MET A 440 16.73 11.96 27.00
CA MET A 440 17.95 12.13 26.19
C MET A 440 17.87 13.40 25.35
N GLU A 441 18.92 14.20 25.33
CA GLU A 441 19.04 15.33 24.41
C GLU A 441 19.13 14.85 22.97
N VAL A 442 18.57 15.62 22.04
CA VAL A 442 18.54 15.26 20.60
C VAL A 442 19.95 15.02 20.03
N ALA A 443 20.93 15.84 20.46
CA ALA A 443 22.31 15.67 20.05
C ALA A 443 22.92 14.32 20.48
N GLU A 444 22.63 13.86 21.71
CA GLU A 444 23.10 12.56 22.19
C GLU A 444 22.53 11.40 21.39
N VAL A 445 21.24 11.48 21.06
CA VAL A 445 20.58 10.48 20.21
C VAL A 445 21.21 10.47 18.81
N ASN A 446 21.44 11.65 18.21
CA ASN A 446 22.03 11.76 16.88
C ASN A 446 23.49 11.28 16.84
N ASP A 447 24.26 11.49 17.92
CA ASP A 447 25.63 10.93 18.03
C ASP A 447 25.59 9.39 17.99
N ILE A 448 24.65 8.78 18.72
CA ILE A 448 24.52 7.31 18.80
C ILE A 448 24.10 6.73 17.44
N THR A 449 23.24 7.39 16.69
CA THR A 449 22.72 6.89 15.40
C THR A 449 23.56 7.32 14.19
N SER A 450 24.56 8.17 14.37
CA SER A 450 25.30 8.81 13.29
C SER A 450 25.92 7.83 12.27
N ASP A 451 26.54 6.75 12.74
CA ASP A 451 27.14 5.74 11.87
C ASP A 451 26.11 4.98 11.05
N TYR A 452 24.92 4.74 11.61
CA TYR A 452 23.80 4.11 10.90
C TYR A 452 23.21 5.05 9.84
N GLU A 453 23.09 6.33 10.14
CA GLU A 453 22.49 7.35 9.28
C GLU A 453 23.44 7.83 8.17
N ALA A 454 24.75 7.73 8.38
CA ALA A 454 25.76 8.28 7.46
C ALA A 454 25.64 7.84 5.98
N PRO A 455 25.28 6.60 5.64
CA PRO A 455 25.13 6.18 4.25
C PRO A 455 23.77 6.54 3.63
N LEU A 456 22.81 7.07 4.41
CA LEU A 456 21.47 7.41 3.95
C LEU A 456 21.46 8.79 3.27
N ASP A 457 20.71 8.92 2.17
CA ASP A 457 20.45 10.19 1.50
C ASP A 457 19.34 10.97 2.22
N ILE A 458 18.39 10.27 2.82
CA ILE A 458 17.26 10.83 3.57
C ILE A 458 17.13 10.05 4.89
N VAL A 459 16.95 10.74 6.00
CA VAL A 459 16.65 10.10 7.29
C VAL A 459 15.16 10.17 7.56
N GLY A 460 14.52 9.01 7.66
CA GLY A 460 13.12 8.90 8.04
C GLY A 460 12.97 8.91 9.57
N ASN A 461 12.04 9.70 10.08
CA ASN A 461 11.69 9.72 11.50
C ASN A 461 10.27 9.19 11.70
N ASN A 462 10.14 8.07 12.44
CA ASN A 462 8.86 7.56 12.86
C ASN A 462 8.42 8.28 14.13
N TYR A 463 7.28 9.01 14.06
CA TYR A 463 6.56 9.68 15.17
C TYR A 463 7.21 10.92 15.81
N TYR A 464 8.38 11.39 15.38
CA TYR A 464 9.15 12.48 16.02
C TYR A 464 9.20 13.78 15.22
N TYR A 465 8.07 14.32 14.85
CA TYR A 465 7.98 15.61 14.15
C TYR A 465 8.51 16.79 15.00
N ASP A 466 8.51 16.69 16.31
CA ASP A 466 8.98 17.73 17.25
C ASP A 466 10.51 17.88 17.26
N ARG A 467 11.24 16.91 16.67
CA ARG A 467 12.70 16.92 16.57
C ARG A 467 13.24 17.55 15.30
N TYR A 468 12.43 17.78 14.27
CA TYR A 468 12.91 18.15 12.91
C TYR A 468 13.87 19.35 12.94
N GLU A 469 13.57 20.42 13.65
CA GLU A 469 14.41 21.60 13.74
C GLU A 469 15.74 21.29 14.45
N LYS A 470 15.72 20.55 15.54
CA LYS A 470 16.91 20.17 16.31
C LYS A 470 17.80 19.19 15.53
N ASP A 471 17.21 18.24 14.79
CA ASP A 471 17.95 17.34 13.91
C ASP A 471 18.65 18.12 12.79
N HIS A 472 18.00 19.16 12.24
CA HIS A 472 18.59 20.04 11.24
C HIS A 472 19.69 20.95 11.83
N GLU A 473 19.52 21.48 13.05
CA GLU A 473 20.57 22.21 13.77
C GLU A 473 21.82 21.35 13.97
N TYR A 474 21.64 20.07 14.30
CA TYR A 474 22.75 19.12 14.49
C TYR A 474 23.43 18.77 13.14
N SER A 475 22.66 18.57 12.08
CA SER A 475 23.14 18.21 10.74
C SER A 475 22.48 19.07 9.66
N PRO A 476 22.99 20.30 9.38
CA PRO A 476 22.33 21.26 8.50
C PRO A 476 22.17 20.82 7.02
N ASP A 477 23.02 19.94 6.54
CA ASP A 477 22.93 19.41 5.16
C ASP A 477 21.99 18.20 5.03
N ARG A 478 21.51 17.66 6.15
CA ARG A 478 20.64 16.48 6.17
C ARG A 478 19.23 16.83 5.74
N VAL A 479 18.66 16.02 4.87
CA VAL A 479 17.23 16.02 4.57
C VAL A 479 16.54 14.90 5.32
N ILE A 480 15.31 15.17 5.75
CA ILE A 480 14.51 14.28 6.57
C ILE A 480 13.06 14.20 6.05
N TRP A 481 12.33 13.21 6.49
CA TRP A 481 10.87 13.15 6.41
C TRP A 481 10.25 12.45 7.62
N GLY A 482 8.98 12.70 7.88
CA GLY A 482 8.16 11.89 8.78
C GLY A 482 7.77 10.61 8.06
N SER A 483 8.52 9.52 8.26
CA SER A 483 8.26 8.23 7.61
C SER A 483 7.06 7.51 8.20
N GLU A 484 6.71 7.79 9.46
CA GLU A 484 5.45 7.44 10.11
C GLU A 484 5.02 8.56 11.05
N THR A 485 3.76 8.99 10.94
CA THR A 485 3.20 10.04 11.80
C THR A 485 1.80 9.67 12.30
N MET A 486 1.48 10.10 13.52
CA MET A 486 0.18 9.84 14.12
C MET A 486 -0.84 10.85 13.63
N SER A 487 -2.04 10.40 13.29
CA SER A 487 -3.10 11.25 12.75
C SER A 487 -3.49 12.41 13.67
N ILE A 488 -3.53 12.21 14.99
CA ILE A 488 -3.89 13.26 15.95
C ILE A 488 -2.90 14.42 16.01
N PHE A 489 -1.64 14.21 15.62
CA PHE A 489 -0.59 15.23 15.57
C PHE A 489 -0.38 15.81 14.17
N PHE A 490 -1.21 15.43 13.20
CA PHE A 490 -1.02 15.80 11.79
C PHE A 490 -0.93 17.30 11.56
N ASN A 491 -1.73 18.12 12.26
CA ASN A 491 -1.66 19.58 12.09
C ASN A 491 -0.25 20.10 12.37
N ASP A 492 0.35 19.68 13.47
CA ASP A 492 1.66 20.19 13.93
C ASP A 492 2.81 19.58 13.08
N SER A 493 2.71 18.30 12.71
CA SER A 493 3.72 17.65 11.84
C SER A 493 3.70 18.23 10.43
N TRP A 494 2.49 18.48 9.87
CA TRP A 494 2.36 19.06 8.54
C TRP A 494 2.81 20.52 8.48
N GLU A 495 2.51 21.33 9.51
CA GLU A 495 3.00 22.71 9.61
C GLU A 495 4.53 22.77 9.56
N LYS A 496 5.22 21.91 10.32
CA LYS A 496 6.68 21.80 10.26
C LYS A 496 7.17 21.30 8.90
N THR A 497 6.49 20.34 8.31
CA THR A 497 6.82 19.81 6.98
C THR A 497 6.67 20.88 5.90
N ALA A 498 5.57 21.63 5.90
CA ALA A 498 5.30 22.65 4.91
C ALA A 498 6.27 23.84 4.98
N ASN A 499 6.67 24.24 6.20
CA ASN A 499 7.47 25.44 6.43
C ASN A 499 8.98 25.20 6.33
N ASN A 500 9.45 23.95 6.37
CA ASN A 500 10.88 23.62 6.38
C ASN A 500 11.27 22.88 5.09
N PRO A 501 12.12 23.46 4.22
CA PRO A 501 12.51 22.82 2.96
C PRO A 501 13.21 21.47 3.18
N TYR A 502 14.04 21.32 4.21
CA TYR A 502 14.76 20.09 4.55
C TYR A 502 13.83 18.95 5.02
N VAL A 503 12.53 19.20 5.31
CA VAL A 503 11.53 18.18 5.60
C VAL A 503 10.75 17.90 4.31
N LEU A 504 11.05 16.78 3.65
CA LEU A 504 10.53 16.49 2.31
C LEU A 504 9.05 16.11 2.28
N GLY A 505 8.54 15.51 3.36
CA GLY A 505 7.17 15.02 3.42
C GLY A 505 6.79 14.45 4.78
N ASP A 506 5.53 14.05 4.87
CA ASP A 506 4.89 13.45 6.04
C ASP A 506 4.06 12.25 5.60
N PHE A 507 4.28 11.07 6.19
CA PHE A 507 3.61 9.83 5.87
C PHE A 507 2.81 9.34 7.06
N THR A 508 1.49 9.37 6.96
CA THR A 508 0.61 8.92 8.08
C THR A 508 0.66 7.41 8.25
N TRP A 509 0.65 6.96 9.48
CA TRP A 509 0.42 5.57 9.87
C TRP A 509 -1.04 5.38 10.32
N VAL A 510 -1.91 4.77 9.50
CA VAL A 510 -1.76 4.34 8.11
C VAL A 510 -2.77 5.05 7.20
N ALA A 511 -2.53 5.09 5.90
CA ALA A 511 -3.48 5.71 4.97
C ALA A 511 -4.69 4.83 4.66
N PHE A 512 -4.53 3.52 4.75
CA PHE A 512 -5.58 2.53 4.49
C PHE A 512 -5.50 1.43 5.54
N ASP A 513 -6.64 1.06 6.14
CA ASP A 513 -6.67 -0.01 7.13
C ASP A 513 -6.14 -1.32 6.56
N ASN A 514 -5.45 -2.05 7.40
CA ASN A 514 -4.94 -3.39 7.16
C ASN A 514 -5.56 -4.39 8.13
N MET A 515 -5.49 -5.65 7.77
CA MET A 515 -5.71 -6.75 8.69
C MET A 515 -4.49 -6.96 9.58
N GLY A 516 -4.73 -7.39 10.81
CA GLY A 516 -3.68 -7.43 11.83
C GLY A 516 -3.49 -6.09 12.53
N GLU A 517 -2.49 -6.02 13.42
CA GLU A 517 -2.29 -4.87 14.34
C GLU A 517 -3.60 -4.46 15.03
N VAL A 518 -4.42 -5.44 15.37
CA VAL A 518 -5.84 -5.28 15.66
C VAL A 518 -6.10 -4.28 16.78
N GLY A 519 -6.96 -3.29 16.49
CA GLY A 519 -7.38 -2.29 17.45
C GLY A 519 -6.35 -1.23 17.80
N CYS A 520 -5.18 -1.17 17.13
CA CYS A 520 -4.14 -0.19 17.44
C CYS A 520 -4.63 1.26 17.31
N GLY A 521 -5.56 1.54 16.41
CA GLY A 521 -6.12 2.89 16.21
C GLY A 521 -7.45 3.15 16.91
N ARG A 522 -7.88 2.28 17.82
CA ARG A 522 -9.16 2.49 18.49
C ARG A 522 -9.14 3.69 19.43
N PHE A 523 -10.28 4.36 19.50
CA PHE A 523 -10.57 5.36 20.50
C PHE A 523 -11.15 4.69 21.77
N LEU A 524 -10.83 5.22 22.94
CA LEU A 524 -11.34 4.74 24.22
C LEU A 524 -11.87 5.91 25.04
N TRP A 525 -13.08 5.77 25.54
CA TRP A 525 -13.63 6.66 26.55
C TRP A 525 -13.11 6.27 27.95
N GLU A 526 -13.10 7.23 28.90
CA GLU A 526 -12.60 6.95 30.26
C GLU A 526 -13.28 5.75 30.91
N ARG A 527 -14.57 5.53 30.63
CA ARG A 527 -15.33 4.37 31.13
C ARG A 527 -14.80 3.03 30.65
N ASP A 528 -14.15 2.99 29.48
CA ASP A 528 -13.59 1.78 28.88
C ASP A 528 -12.22 1.40 29.44
N GLY A 529 -11.66 2.26 30.32
CA GLY A 529 -10.36 2.09 30.94
C GLY A 529 -9.24 2.80 30.20
N VAL A 530 -8.05 2.74 30.77
CA VAL A 530 -6.84 3.36 30.20
C VAL A 530 -5.95 2.29 29.59
N VAL A 531 -5.60 2.46 28.32
CA VAL A 531 -4.61 1.63 27.64
C VAL A 531 -3.42 2.49 27.24
N ASN A 532 -2.23 2.10 27.67
CA ASN A 532 -0.99 2.75 27.27
C ASN A 532 -0.35 1.98 26.08
N GLY A 533 0.02 2.71 25.04
CA GLY A 533 0.72 2.18 23.87
C GLY A 533 -0.21 1.42 22.89
N LEU A 534 0.27 0.32 22.31
CA LEU A 534 -0.42 -0.42 21.23
C LEU A 534 -1.79 -0.98 21.64
N GLY A 535 -1.95 -1.46 22.88
CA GLY A 535 -3.20 -1.98 23.40
C GLY A 535 -3.98 -2.88 22.43
N PRO A 536 -3.41 -4.02 21.98
CA PRO A 536 -4.07 -4.86 21.00
C PRO A 536 -5.40 -5.38 21.52
N GLU A 537 -6.39 -5.46 20.63
CA GLU A 537 -7.70 -5.99 20.94
C GLU A 537 -7.73 -7.52 20.86
N PRO A 538 -8.49 -8.17 21.75
CA PRO A 538 -8.70 -9.59 21.66
C PRO A 538 -9.59 -9.97 20.45
N TYR A 539 -9.56 -11.24 20.08
CA TYR A 539 -10.55 -11.81 19.17
C TYR A 539 -11.99 -11.39 19.61
N PRO A 540 -12.89 -10.99 18.70
CA PRO A 540 -12.82 -11.19 17.24
C PRO A 540 -12.30 -9.97 16.42
N TRP A 541 -11.63 -8.99 17.00
CA TRP A 541 -11.04 -7.90 16.21
C TRP A 541 -10.14 -8.46 15.10
N ARG A 542 -10.09 -7.78 13.93
CA ARG A 542 -9.29 -8.22 12.79
C ARG A 542 -8.50 -7.12 12.08
N THR A 543 -8.88 -5.84 12.27
CA THR A 543 -8.24 -4.70 11.59
C THR A 543 -7.57 -3.76 12.57
N CYS A 544 -6.61 -2.96 12.07
CA CYS A 544 -5.88 -1.97 12.86
C CYS A 544 -6.76 -0.79 13.30
N TYR A 545 -7.76 -0.40 12.52
CA TYR A 545 -8.74 0.67 12.80
C TYR A 545 -8.13 2.09 12.90
N GLN A 546 -7.01 2.35 12.23
CA GLN A 546 -6.29 3.63 12.28
C GLN A 546 -6.18 4.31 10.90
N GLY A 547 -6.61 3.65 9.82
CA GLY A 547 -6.50 4.16 8.46
C GLY A 547 -7.35 5.39 8.18
N ASP A 548 -6.86 6.26 7.31
CA ASP A 548 -7.66 7.33 6.71
C ASP A 548 -8.85 6.75 5.92
N HIS A 549 -8.65 5.54 5.37
CA HIS A 549 -9.72 4.73 4.80
C HIS A 549 -9.81 3.40 5.56
N GLU A 550 -11.02 2.96 5.87
CA GLU A 550 -11.25 1.61 6.36
C GLU A 550 -11.10 0.56 5.23
N ILE A 551 -11.09 -0.73 5.57
CA ILE A 551 -10.91 -1.82 4.60
C ILE A 551 -11.93 -1.84 3.45
N THR A 552 -13.12 -1.27 3.63
CA THR A 552 -14.14 -1.08 2.59
C THR A 552 -13.80 0.05 1.62
N GLY A 553 -12.85 0.92 1.98
CA GLY A 553 -12.53 2.16 1.27
C GLY A 553 -13.43 3.34 1.65
N LYS A 554 -14.25 3.21 2.70
CA LYS A 554 -14.95 4.35 3.30
C LYS A 554 -13.92 5.25 4.00
N ARG A 555 -14.08 6.56 3.83
CA ARG A 555 -13.20 7.54 4.47
C ARG A 555 -13.57 7.72 5.93
N ARG A 556 -12.56 7.89 6.78
CA ARG A 556 -12.74 8.31 8.17
C ARG A 556 -12.53 9.82 8.34
N PRO A 557 -12.96 10.40 9.48
CA PRO A 557 -12.88 11.85 9.73
C PRO A 557 -11.47 12.43 9.51
N GLN A 558 -10.41 11.75 9.95
CA GLN A 558 -9.01 12.21 9.78
C GLN A 558 -8.62 12.38 8.30
N SER A 559 -9.16 11.59 7.40
CA SER A 559 -8.94 11.75 5.95
C SER A 559 -9.47 13.09 5.42
N TYR A 560 -10.62 13.53 5.89
CA TYR A 560 -11.20 14.82 5.51
C TYR A 560 -10.41 15.98 6.13
N PHE A 561 -9.95 15.83 7.37
CA PHE A 561 -9.09 16.80 8.01
C PHE A 561 -7.78 16.99 7.23
N ARG A 562 -7.15 15.89 6.84
CA ARG A 562 -5.91 15.88 6.05
C ARG A 562 -6.09 16.50 4.67
N GLU A 563 -7.15 16.13 3.96
CA GLU A 563 -7.48 16.72 2.66
C GLU A 563 -7.69 18.23 2.75
N MET A 564 -8.42 18.71 3.76
CA MET A 564 -8.64 20.12 4.02
C MET A 564 -7.31 20.87 4.24
N MET A 565 -6.38 20.27 4.99
CA MET A 565 -5.07 20.86 5.24
C MET A 565 -4.20 20.92 3.97
N TRP A 566 -4.26 19.90 3.12
CA TRP A 566 -3.44 19.81 1.90
C TRP A 566 -3.97 20.64 0.74
N LYS A 567 -5.28 20.71 0.58
CA LYS A 567 -5.95 21.38 -0.54
C LYS A 567 -6.44 22.78 -0.20
N GLU A 568 -6.23 23.23 1.04
CA GLU A 568 -6.76 24.49 1.57
C GLU A 568 -8.29 24.62 1.35
N ASN A 569 -9.00 23.51 1.47
CA ASN A 569 -10.43 23.43 1.24
C ASN A 569 -11.21 24.18 2.33
N THR A 570 -12.22 24.94 1.93
CA THR A 570 -13.10 25.66 2.84
C THR A 570 -14.44 24.96 3.06
N GLU A 571 -14.74 23.88 2.32
CA GLU A 571 -15.99 23.12 2.50
C GLU A 571 -16.05 22.50 3.88
N PRO A 572 -17.03 22.86 4.73
CA PRO A 572 -17.13 22.35 6.08
C PRO A 572 -17.79 20.96 6.09
N ARG A 573 -17.07 19.95 6.51
CA ARG A 573 -17.64 18.61 6.80
C ARG A 573 -18.01 18.55 8.27
N ILE A 574 -19.24 18.13 8.57
CA ILE A 574 -19.77 18.07 9.95
C ILE A 574 -19.51 16.67 10.51
N PHE A 575 -18.92 16.64 11.69
CA PHE A 575 -18.75 15.43 12.48
C PHE A 575 -19.33 15.65 13.88
N VAL A 576 -19.81 14.59 14.50
CA VAL A 576 -20.59 14.67 15.73
C VAL A 576 -20.10 13.62 16.72
N THR A 577 -19.77 14.05 17.93
CA THR A 577 -19.57 13.15 19.07
C THR A 577 -20.92 12.60 19.51
N HIS A 578 -21.02 11.29 19.73
CA HIS A 578 -22.27 10.70 20.20
C HIS A 578 -22.72 11.37 21.52
N PRO A 579 -23.99 11.78 21.66
CA PRO A 579 -24.46 12.55 22.82
C PRO A 579 -24.30 11.83 24.17
N GLU A 580 -24.18 10.50 24.15
CA GLU A 580 -23.85 9.71 25.34
C GLU A 580 -22.50 10.08 25.96
N HIS A 581 -21.56 10.52 25.13
CA HIS A 581 -20.19 10.86 25.51
C HIS A 581 -19.95 12.37 25.68
N TYR A 582 -21.02 13.15 25.74
CA TYR A 582 -20.88 14.60 25.91
C TYR A 582 -20.12 14.95 27.20
N ASN A 583 -19.01 15.68 27.06
CA ASN A 583 -18.07 16.03 28.14
C ASN A 583 -17.42 14.85 28.87
N GLU A 584 -17.45 13.65 28.28
CA GLU A 584 -16.69 12.52 28.81
C GLU A 584 -15.20 12.68 28.45
N GLY A 585 -14.33 12.38 29.41
CA GLY A 585 -12.90 12.29 29.17
C GLY A 585 -12.56 11.04 28.33
N PHE A 586 -11.44 11.07 27.63
CA PHE A 586 -10.99 9.95 26.82
C PHE A 586 -9.53 9.62 27.09
N SER A 587 -9.21 8.35 26.89
CA SER A 587 -7.86 7.87 26.63
C SER A 587 -7.90 7.17 25.29
N GLY A 588 -6.89 7.26 24.48
CA GLY A 588 -6.81 6.54 23.23
C GLY A 588 -5.53 5.73 23.17
N THR A 589 -5.41 4.87 22.20
CA THR A 589 -4.10 4.38 21.77
C THR A 589 -3.32 5.53 21.13
N SER A 590 -2.04 5.35 20.90
CA SER A 590 -1.23 6.42 20.27
C SER A 590 -1.68 6.78 18.84
N TRP A 591 -2.38 5.88 18.15
CA TRP A 591 -2.75 6.01 16.73
C TRP A 591 -4.24 6.31 16.50
N HIS A 592 -5.02 6.62 17.53
CA HIS A 592 -6.44 6.93 17.38
C HIS A 592 -6.69 8.26 16.65
N TRP A 593 -7.90 8.43 16.13
CA TRP A 593 -8.54 9.71 15.87
C TRP A 593 -9.69 9.90 16.84
N TYR A 594 -10.30 11.09 16.88
CA TYR A 594 -11.46 11.36 17.72
C TYR A 594 -12.65 10.49 17.32
N ASP A 595 -13.44 10.03 18.29
CA ASP A 595 -14.68 9.25 18.03
C ASP A 595 -15.81 10.20 17.64
N VAL A 596 -15.76 10.61 16.40
CA VAL A 596 -16.76 11.47 15.76
C VAL A 596 -17.27 10.84 14.49
N ARG A 597 -18.54 11.04 14.14
CA ARG A 597 -19.20 10.45 12.99
C ARG A 597 -19.91 11.50 12.16
N GLU A 598 -20.01 11.26 10.86
CA GLU A 598 -20.83 12.05 9.93
C GLU A 598 -22.31 11.62 10.04
N CYS A 599 -22.90 11.85 11.22
CA CYS A 599 -24.26 11.40 11.56
C CYS A 599 -24.98 12.46 12.40
N TRP A 600 -26.27 12.72 12.09
CA TRP A 600 -27.17 13.58 12.87
C TRP A 600 -28.47 12.82 13.21
N SER A 601 -28.35 11.58 13.71
CA SER A 601 -29.50 10.78 14.11
C SER A 601 -29.15 9.95 15.36
N TYR A 602 -29.88 10.19 16.42
CA TYR A 602 -29.74 9.53 17.71
C TYR A 602 -31.12 9.16 18.27
N ASP A 603 -31.15 8.23 19.21
CA ASP A 603 -32.38 7.76 19.86
C ASP A 603 -33.18 8.89 20.52
N GLU A 604 -34.49 8.70 20.63
CA GLU A 604 -35.41 9.68 21.23
C GLU A 604 -34.99 10.15 22.64
N GLN A 605 -34.32 9.29 23.42
CA GLN A 605 -33.80 9.63 24.74
C GLN A 605 -32.77 10.77 24.75
N TYR A 606 -32.13 11.06 23.58
CA TYR A 606 -31.14 12.12 23.43
C TYR A 606 -31.76 13.46 22.98
N ILE A 607 -33.02 13.49 22.60
CA ILE A 607 -33.70 14.73 22.22
C ILE A 607 -33.69 15.70 23.42
N GLY A 608 -33.21 16.93 23.18
CA GLY A 608 -33.06 17.94 24.21
C GLY A 608 -31.80 17.77 25.08
N LYS A 609 -30.95 16.76 24.82
CA LYS A 609 -29.66 16.60 25.52
C LYS A 609 -28.53 17.38 24.87
N PRO A 610 -27.51 17.76 25.63
CA PRO A 610 -26.32 18.41 25.06
C PRO A 610 -25.60 17.50 24.08
N ILE A 611 -25.02 18.10 23.03
CA ILE A 611 -24.26 17.43 22.00
C ILE A 611 -23.12 18.35 21.50
N SER A 612 -21.99 17.79 21.11
CA SER A 612 -20.89 18.49 20.48
C SER A 612 -20.82 18.19 19.00
N VAL A 613 -20.75 19.23 18.19
CA VAL A 613 -20.53 19.15 16.74
C VAL A 613 -19.24 19.83 16.37
N GLU A 614 -18.56 19.31 15.37
CA GLU A 614 -17.33 19.89 14.85
C GLU A 614 -17.32 19.86 13.33
N THR A 615 -16.54 20.74 12.72
CA THR A 615 -16.28 20.74 11.29
C THR A 615 -14.83 21.06 10.99
N TYR A 616 -14.32 20.51 9.88
CA TYR A 616 -12.96 20.74 9.40
C TYR A 616 -13.01 21.72 8.22
N THR A 617 -12.30 22.86 8.34
CA THR A 617 -12.35 23.93 7.35
C THR A 617 -11.16 24.90 7.42
N ARG A 618 -10.84 25.52 6.30
CA ARG A 618 -9.92 26.68 6.17
C ARG A 618 -10.65 28.02 6.09
N ALA A 619 -11.95 28.05 6.36
CA ALA A 619 -12.73 29.28 6.49
C ALA A 619 -12.36 30.05 7.75
N ASP A 620 -12.76 31.30 7.84
CA ASP A 620 -12.49 32.16 9.00
C ASP A 620 -13.52 31.97 10.12
N GLU A 621 -14.76 31.66 9.74
CA GLU A 621 -15.91 31.51 10.65
C GLU A 621 -16.91 30.49 10.10
N ILE A 622 -17.54 29.75 10.99
CA ILE A 622 -18.66 28.86 10.72
C ILE A 622 -19.91 29.38 11.40
N GLU A 623 -20.99 29.55 10.64
CA GLU A 623 -22.33 29.75 11.17
C GLU A 623 -23.08 28.42 11.18
N TRP A 624 -23.61 28.07 12.34
CA TRP A 624 -24.35 26.83 12.55
C TRP A 624 -25.84 27.06 12.51
N ILE A 625 -26.54 26.28 11.70
CA ILE A 625 -27.99 26.37 11.48
C ILE A 625 -28.61 25.02 11.83
N LEU A 626 -29.59 25.00 12.75
CA LEU A 626 -30.37 23.83 13.12
C LEU A 626 -31.84 24.06 12.78
N ASN A 627 -32.40 23.20 11.91
CA ASN A 627 -33.81 23.30 11.47
C ASN A 627 -34.18 24.72 11.01
N GLY A 628 -33.28 25.34 10.21
CA GLY A 628 -33.48 26.69 9.66
C GLY A 628 -33.24 27.85 10.65
N ARG A 629 -32.83 27.57 11.90
CA ARG A 629 -32.50 28.57 12.92
C ARG A 629 -31.01 28.68 13.13
N ILE A 630 -30.43 29.86 13.12
CA ILE A 630 -29.02 30.08 13.52
C ILE A 630 -28.93 29.78 15.02
N ILE A 631 -28.03 28.82 15.38
CA ILE A 631 -27.80 28.38 16.75
C ILE A 631 -26.46 28.84 17.32
N GLY A 632 -25.55 29.35 16.48
CA GLY A 632 -24.28 29.88 16.91
C GLY A 632 -23.30 30.13 15.78
N ARG A 633 -22.14 30.70 16.16
CA ARG A 633 -20.98 30.87 15.28
C ARG A 633 -19.72 30.43 16.03
N SER A 634 -18.77 29.89 15.31
CA SER A 634 -17.46 29.50 15.85
C SER A 634 -16.35 29.71 14.82
N SER A 635 -15.16 30.10 15.29
CA SER A 635 -13.97 30.21 14.45
C SER A 635 -13.12 28.94 14.58
N PRO A 636 -12.54 28.42 13.48
CA PRO A 636 -11.67 27.27 13.52
C PRO A 636 -10.41 27.53 14.36
N ASN A 637 -10.06 26.58 15.23
CA ASN A 637 -8.78 26.49 15.88
C ASN A 637 -8.01 25.32 15.26
N LYS A 638 -6.83 25.55 14.67
CA LYS A 638 -6.06 24.55 13.95
C LYS A 638 -6.90 23.77 12.93
N GLY A 639 -7.82 24.46 12.22
CA GLY A 639 -8.68 23.87 11.19
C GLY A 639 -9.96 23.20 11.70
N ILE A 640 -10.22 23.16 13.00
CA ILE A 640 -11.42 22.56 13.60
C ILE A 640 -12.27 23.65 14.24
N ALA A 641 -13.51 23.81 13.78
CA ALA A 641 -14.50 24.66 14.41
C ALA A 641 -15.53 23.81 15.17
N THR A 642 -15.76 24.09 16.45
CA THR A 642 -16.65 23.32 17.33
C THR A 642 -17.80 24.17 17.85
N LEU A 643 -18.96 23.53 18.07
CA LEU A 643 -20.10 24.12 18.75
C LEU A 643 -20.73 23.08 19.71
N ASN A 644 -20.98 23.47 20.94
CA ASN A 644 -21.84 22.74 21.87
C ASN A 644 -23.28 23.25 21.74
N THR A 645 -24.22 22.34 21.52
CA THR A 645 -25.64 22.67 21.31
C THR A 645 -26.55 21.63 21.95
N THR A 646 -27.81 21.65 21.61
CA THR A 646 -28.80 20.67 22.07
C THR A 646 -29.27 19.85 20.88
N TYR A 647 -29.32 18.53 21.01
CA TYR A 647 -29.79 17.66 19.92
C TYR A 647 -31.29 17.81 19.67
N GLU A 648 -31.65 18.15 18.45
CA GLU A 648 -32.99 18.09 17.89
C GLU A 648 -32.93 17.36 16.55
N PRO A 649 -33.81 16.35 16.29
CA PRO A 649 -33.88 15.72 14.97
C PRO A 649 -34.18 16.72 13.86
N GLY A 650 -33.69 16.46 12.65
CA GLY A 650 -33.91 17.31 11.47
C GLY A 650 -32.62 17.58 10.71
N GLU A 651 -32.31 18.83 10.43
CA GLU A 651 -31.16 19.23 9.62
C GLU A 651 -30.22 20.13 10.43
N ILE A 652 -28.92 19.75 10.47
CA ILE A 652 -27.86 20.65 10.94
C ILE A 652 -26.98 21.04 9.76
N CYS A 653 -26.76 22.34 9.60
CA CYS A 653 -25.95 22.91 8.51
C CYS A 653 -24.83 23.76 9.09
N ALA A 654 -23.60 23.57 8.56
CA ALA A 654 -22.47 24.45 8.76
C ALA A 654 -22.27 25.29 7.51
N VAL A 655 -22.26 26.63 7.68
CA VAL A 655 -22.03 27.60 6.60
C VAL A 655 -20.67 28.24 6.84
N ALA A 656 -19.77 28.10 5.90
CA ALA A 656 -18.40 28.61 5.99
C ALA A 656 -18.28 30.02 5.41
N TYR A 657 -17.66 30.92 6.16
CA TYR A 657 -17.38 32.29 5.74
C TYR A 657 -15.88 32.54 5.65
N LYS A 658 -15.44 33.17 4.56
CA LYS A 658 -14.09 33.68 4.35
C LYS A 658 -14.14 35.13 3.90
N ASP A 659 -13.36 36.01 4.53
CA ASP A 659 -13.39 37.45 4.30
C ASP A 659 -14.83 38.04 4.41
N GLY A 660 -15.63 37.52 5.37
CA GLY A 660 -17.00 37.92 5.62
C GLY A 660 -18.04 37.51 4.55
N LYS A 661 -17.66 36.65 3.60
CA LYS A 661 -18.53 36.08 2.57
C LYS A 661 -18.72 34.59 2.76
N GLU A 662 -19.98 34.15 2.54
CA GLU A 662 -20.23 32.70 2.44
C GLU A 662 -19.47 32.12 1.25
N VAL A 663 -18.71 31.05 1.49
CA VAL A 663 -17.91 30.36 0.48
C VAL A 663 -18.38 28.94 0.22
N SER A 664 -18.97 28.28 1.23
CA SER A 664 -19.48 26.90 1.11
C SER A 664 -20.40 26.57 2.27
N ARG A 665 -21.14 25.45 2.14
CA ARG A 665 -21.98 24.91 3.21
C ARG A 665 -22.07 23.40 3.12
N TYR A 666 -22.33 22.75 4.25
CA TYR A 666 -22.56 21.31 4.36
C TYR A 666 -23.72 21.03 5.33
N THR A 667 -24.56 20.05 5.01
CA THR A 667 -25.75 19.73 5.79
C THR A 667 -25.81 18.22 6.08
N LEU A 668 -25.99 17.87 7.34
CA LEU A 668 -26.40 16.53 7.77
C LEU A 668 -27.88 16.51 8.10
N ARG A 669 -28.52 15.36 7.79
CA ARG A 669 -29.94 15.12 8.07
C ARG A 669 -30.12 13.92 8.96
N SER A 670 -31.12 13.98 9.83
CA SER A 670 -31.60 12.80 10.54
C SER A 670 -32.23 11.83 9.56
N PHE A 671 -31.86 10.56 9.66
CA PHE A 671 -32.46 9.50 8.85
C PHE A 671 -33.78 8.99 9.46
N GLY A 672 -34.66 8.48 8.60
CA GLY A 672 -35.87 7.79 8.96
C GLY A 672 -35.64 6.28 9.14
N LYS A 673 -36.72 5.49 9.03
CA LYS A 673 -36.61 4.02 9.07
C LYS A 673 -35.89 3.50 7.82
N PRO A 674 -35.12 2.40 7.92
CA PRO A 674 -34.52 1.76 6.76
C PRO A 674 -35.60 1.23 5.81
N GLU A 675 -35.51 1.57 4.54
CA GLU A 675 -36.52 1.20 3.52
C GLU A 675 -35.89 0.57 2.28
N ARG A 676 -34.69 0.97 1.87
CA ARG A 676 -34.11 0.61 0.58
C ARG A 676 -32.64 0.24 0.70
N ILE A 677 -32.18 -0.62 -0.20
CA ILE A 677 -30.76 -0.90 -0.45
C ILE A 677 -30.38 -0.18 -1.76
N ILE A 678 -29.37 0.64 -1.73
CA ILE A 678 -28.79 1.29 -2.92
C ILE A 678 -27.52 0.55 -3.30
N LEU A 679 -27.40 0.12 -4.56
CA LEU A 679 -26.23 -0.53 -5.12
C LEU A 679 -25.47 0.48 -5.99
N SER A 680 -24.23 0.82 -5.61
CA SER A 680 -23.37 1.80 -6.28
C SER A 680 -22.09 1.12 -6.79
N PRO A 681 -22.05 0.72 -8.08
CA PRO A 681 -20.85 0.12 -8.66
C PRO A 681 -19.77 1.19 -8.89
N GLU A 682 -18.51 0.86 -8.61
CA GLU A 682 -17.38 1.79 -8.81
C GLU A 682 -16.96 1.92 -10.30
N LYS A 683 -17.48 1.07 -11.18
CA LYS A 683 -17.35 1.13 -12.64
C LYS A 683 -18.56 0.46 -13.32
N GLU A 684 -18.76 0.72 -14.60
CA GLU A 684 -19.94 0.23 -15.33
C GLU A 684 -19.83 -1.25 -15.74
N ASN A 685 -18.66 -1.66 -16.21
CA ASN A 685 -18.44 -2.98 -16.79
C ASN A 685 -17.16 -3.63 -16.24
N LEU A 686 -17.04 -4.96 -16.37
CA LEU A 686 -15.83 -5.73 -16.07
C LEU A 686 -15.18 -6.25 -17.35
N VAL A 687 -13.85 -6.31 -17.38
CA VAL A 687 -13.12 -7.14 -18.35
C VAL A 687 -13.30 -8.61 -17.96
N ALA A 688 -13.70 -9.44 -18.93
CA ALA A 688 -13.98 -10.86 -18.68
C ALA A 688 -12.69 -11.72 -18.69
N ASP A 689 -11.70 -11.32 -17.91
CA ASP A 689 -10.38 -11.97 -17.81
C ASP A 689 -10.16 -12.75 -16.50
N GLY A 690 -11.15 -12.75 -15.60
CA GLY A 690 -11.06 -13.40 -14.30
C GLY A 690 -10.18 -12.68 -13.28
N ARG A 691 -9.63 -11.53 -13.62
CA ARG A 691 -8.70 -10.73 -12.79
C ARG A 691 -9.24 -9.34 -12.48
N ASP A 692 -10.00 -8.79 -13.41
CA ASP A 692 -10.67 -7.52 -13.21
C ASP A 692 -11.80 -7.64 -12.21
N LEU A 693 -11.87 -6.68 -11.24
CA LEU A 693 -12.80 -6.72 -10.12
C LEU A 693 -13.78 -5.53 -10.18
N LEU A 694 -15.05 -5.80 -9.94
CA LEU A 694 -16.08 -4.79 -9.72
C LEU A 694 -16.35 -4.70 -8.22
N TYR A 695 -16.12 -3.54 -7.64
CA TYR A 695 -16.56 -3.18 -6.29
C TYR A 695 -17.94 -2.54 -6.37
N VAL A 696 -18.90 -3.07 -5.62
CA VAL A 696 -20.25 -2.52 -5.49
C VAL A 696 -20.46 -2.10 -4.05
N ARG A 697 -20.51 -0.79 -3.81
CA ARG A 697 -20.88 -0.25 -2.50
C ARG A 697 -22.37 -0.38 -2.29
N MET A 698 -22.77 -0.69 -1.08
CA MET A 698 -24.15 -0.84 -0.68
C MET A 698 -24.48 0.11 0.45
N TYR A 699 -25.62 0.78 0.32
CA TYR A 699 -26.11 1.72 1.32
C TYR A 699 -27.54 1.34 1.69
N VAL A 700 -27.80 1.15 2.97
CA VAL A 700 -29.16 1.03 3.48
C VAL A 700 -29.65 2.43 3.77
N THR A 701 -30.72 2.85 3.08
CA THR A 701 -31.25 4.21 3.15
C THR A 701 -32.70 4.25 3.59
N ASP A 702 -33.11 5.37 4.13
CA ASP A 702 -34.50 5.70 4.37
C ASP A 702 -35.25 6.05 3.08
N GLY A 703 -36.53 6.44 3.18
CA GLY A 703 -37.39 6.77 2.06
C GLY A 703 -36.95 8.01 1.24
N VAL A 704 -36.13 8.88 1.82
CA VAL A 704 -35.61 10.11 1.14
C VAL A 704 -34.18 9.94 0.67
N GLY A 705 -33.53 8.79 0.95
CA GLY A 705 -32.18 8.46 0.47
C GLY A 705 -31.05 8.79 1.45
N THR A 706 -31.35 9.12 2.70
CA THR A 706 -30.33 9.29 3.75
C THR A 706 -29.89 7.92 4.25
N THR A 707 -28.57 7.69 4.32
CA THR A 707 -28.02 6.43 4.86
C THR A 707 -28.40 6.27 6.33
N VAL A 708 -28.92 5.09 6.68
CA VAL A 708 -29.29 4.73 8.04
C VAL A 708 -28.08 4.16 8.76
N ASP A 709 -27.26 5.02 9.35
CA ASP A 709 -26.00 4.67 10.00
C ASP A 709 -26.13 3.66 11.15
N SER A 710 -27.31 3.58 11.77
CA SER A 710 -27.62 2.59 12.81
C SER A 710 -28.00 1.20 12.30
N TYR A 711 -28.06 0.99 10.96
CA TYR A 711 -28.46 -0.31 10.42
C TYR A 711 -27.29 -1.30 10.43
N GLU A 712 -27.45 -2.41 11.14
CA GLU A 712 -26.49 -3.51 11.27
C GLU A 712 -27.07 -4.88 10.85
N GLY A 713 -28.21 -4.87 10.16
CA GLY A 713 -28.90 -6.09 9.73
C GLY A 713 -28.14 -6.86 8.65
N ALA A 714 -28.46 -8.15 8.51
CA ALA A 714 -27.89 -9.01 7.48
C ALA A 714 -28.38 -8.61 6.08
N LEU A 715 -27.46 -8.52 5.13
CA LEU A 715 -27.67 -8.38 3.71
C LEU A 715 -27.33 -9.70 3.02
N HIS A 716 -28.17 -10.15 2.09
CA HIS A 716 -27.99 -11.39 1.34
C HIS A 716 -27.84 -11.08 -0.14
N CYS A 717 -26.86 -11.70 -0.78
CA CYS A 717 -26.51 -11.45 -2.18
C CYS A 717 -26.60 -12.71 -3.04
N SER A 718 -27.09 -12.56 -4.26
CA SER A 718 -27.01 -13.57 -5.31
C SER A 718 -26.46 -12.96 -6.59
N ILE A 719 -25.63 -13.73 -7.32
CA ILE A 719 -24.97 -13.29 -8.55
C ILE A 719 -25.21 -14.31 -9.64
N GLU A 720 -25.68 -13.84 -10.80
CA GLU A 720 -25.78 -14.61 -12.03
C GLU A 720 -24.78 -14.04 -13.07
N GLY A 721 -24.00 -14.90 -13.74
CA GLY A 721 -23.04 -14.49 -14.76
C GLY A 721 -21.70 -13.97 -14.23
N GLY A 722 -21.51 -13.94 -12.94
CA GLY A 722 -20.26 -13.54 -12.25
C GLY A 722 -19.96 -14.43 -11.06
N GLU A 723 -18.80 -14.21 -10.45
CA GLU A 723 -18.32 -14.90 -9.26
C GLU A 723 -18.13 -13.90 -8.13
N MET A 724 -18.61 -14.20 -6.93
CA MET A 724 -18.39 -13.40 -5.73
C MET A 724 -16.99 -13.63 -5.19
N MET A 725 -16.20 -12.58 -5.11
CA MET A 725 -14.86 -12.60 -4.53
C MET A 725 -14.83 -12.21 -3.07
N GLY A 726 -15.82 -11.48 -2.60
CA GLY A 726 -15.99 -11.09 -1.22
C GLY A 726 -17.24 -10.27 -0.99
N PHE A 727 -17.83 -10.42 0.20
CA PHE A 727 -18.97 -9.63 0.67
C PHE A 727 -18.73 -9.29 2.14
N PHE A 728 -18.53 -8.01 2.46
CA PHE A 728 -18.03 -7.59 3.77
C PHE A 728 -18.42 -6.16 4.12
N SER A 729 -18.29 -5.82 5.41
CA SER A 729 -18.45 -4.46 5.92
C SER A 729 -17.21 -3.95 6.64
N GLY A 730 -17.24 -2.69 7.07
CA GLY A 730 -16.18 -2.04 7.84
C GLY A 730 -16.11 -2.43 9.31
N ASP A 731 -16.97 -3.34 9.79
CA ASP A 731 -16.96 -3.79 11.18
C ASP A 731 -15.64 -4.49 11.52
N PRO A 732 -14.83 -3.93 12.44
CA PRO A 732 -13.55 -4.51 12.83
C PRO A 732 -13.69 -5.84 13.58
N LYS A 733 -14.88 -6.17 14.09
CA LYS A 733 -15.20 -7.40 14.85
C LYS A 733 -15.98 -8.41 14.03
N ASN A 734 -16.18 -8.17 12.74
CA ASN A 734 -16.98 -9.03 11.88
C ASN A 734 -16.44 -10.47 11.85
N GLU A 735 -17.31 -11.44 12.09
CA GLU A 735 -17.04 -12.88 12.03
C GLU A 735 -17.66 -13.58 10.82
N ASP A 736 -18.23 -12.81 9.87
CA ASP A 736 -18.77 -13.36 8.63
C ASP A 736 -17.66 -14.13 7.88
N GLN A 737 -18.02 -15.32 7.40
CA GLN A 737 -17.06 -16.21 6.76
C GLN A 737 -16.67 -15.69 5.35
N TYR A 738 -15.42 -15.88 4.97
CA TYR A 738 -14.97 -15.68 3.60
C TYR A 738 -15.87 -16.42 2.61
N GLY A 739 -16.26 -15.73 1.52
CA GLY A 739 -17.12 -16.31 0.48
C GLY A 739 -18.60 -16.51 0.87
N SER A 740 -19.00 -16.04 2.05
CA SER A 740 -20.42 -16.03 2.44
C SER A 740 -21.24 -15.16 1.50
N ALA A 741 -22.42 -15.66 1.11
CA ALA A 741 -23.42 -14.87 0.38
C ALA A 741 -24.19 -13.89 1.29
N SER A 742 -23.82 -13.81 2.56
CA SER A 742 -24.43 -12.92 3.55
C SER A 742 -23.36 -12.12 4.27
N CYS A 743 -23.66 -10.87 4.55
CA CYS A 743 -22.80 -9.95 5.30
C CYS A 743 -23.67 -9.06 6.19
N HIS A 744 -23.24 -8.80 7.43
CA HIS A 744 -23.87 -7.78 8.27
C HIS A 744 -23.39 -6.39 7.86
N ALA A 745 -24.33 -5.48 7.66
CA ALA A 745 -24.01 -4.08 7.42
C ALA A 745 -23.33 -3.45 8.65
N PHE A 746 -22.51 -2.44 8.44
CA PHE A 746 -21.90 -1.65 9.50
C PHE A 746 -22.00 -0.17 9.14
N GLY A 747 -22.65 0.61 10.02
CA GLY A 747 -22.95 2.00 9.67
C GLY A 747 -23.87 2.12 8.45
N GLY A 748 -24.79 1.15 8.24
CA GLY A 748 -25.66 1.09 7.07
C GLY A 748 -24.97 0.75 5.75
N GLU A 749 -23.72 0.30 5.76
CA GLU A 749 -22.91 0.07 4.56
C GLU A 749 -22.34 -1.35 4.49
N ALA A 750 -22.13 -1.83 3.26
CA ALA A 750 -21.36 -3.03 2.94
C ALA A 750 -20.73 -2.91 1.54
N VAL A 751 -19.81 -3.81 1.21
CA VAL A 751 -19.15 -3.87 -0.10
C VAL A 751 -19.15 -5.29 -0.62
N LEU A 752 -19.51 -5.43 -1.90
CA LEU A 752 -19.42 -6.67 -2.66
C LEU A 752 -18.33 -6.55 -3.72
N ILE A 753 -17.54 -7.61 -3.90
CA ILE A 753 -16.53 -7.71 -4.94
C ILE A 753 -16.92 -8.84 -5.89
N VAL A 754 -16.97 -8.53 -7.20
CA VAL A 754 -17.38 -9.46 -8.25
C VAL A 754 -16.31 -9.55 -9.33
N ARG A 755 -16.06 -10.75 -9.86
CA ARG A 755 -15.28 -10.98 -11.09
C ARG A 755 -16.06 -11.82 -12.09
N THR A 756 -15.56 -11.90 -13.34
CA THR A 756 -16.08 -12.81 -14.35
C THR A 756 -15.00 -13.29 -15.33
N LYS A 757 -15.12 -14.50 -15.82
CA LYS A 757 -14.34 -15.05 -16.95
C LYS A 757 -15.16 -15.12 -18.24
N LYS A 758 -16.43 -14.68 -18.19
CA LYS A 758 -17.36 -14.82 -19.31
C LYS A 758 -17.89 -13.47 -19.74
N LYS A 759 -17.85 -13.21 -21.04
CA LYS A 759 -18.55 -12.08 -21.64
C LYS A 759 -20.06 -12.27 -21.49
N GLY A 760 -20.77 -11.18 -21.23
CA GLY A 760 -22.22 -11.19 -21.15
C GLY A 760 -22.77 -10.49 -19.92
N LYS A 761 -24.07 -10.64 -19.73
CA LYS A 761 -24.81 -10.00 -18.63
C LYS A 761 -24.47 -10.60 -17.27
N ILE A 762 -24.25 -9.74 -16.30
CA ILE A 762 -24.10 -10.07 -14.89
C ILE A 762 -25.26 -9.42 -14.17
N THR A 763 -25.96 -10.20 -13.35
CA THR A 763 -27.07 -9.71 -12.52
C THR A 763 -26.74 -9.94 -11.06
N ILE A 764 -26.73 -8.88 -10.27
CA ILE A 764 -26.50 -8.88 -8.84
C ILE A 764 -27.82 -8.50 -8.17
N ARG A 765 -28.30 -9.34 -7.23
CA ARG A 765 -29.49 -9.06 -6.41
C ARG A 765 -29.08 -9.06 -4.94
N VAL A 766 -29.56 -8.06 -4.21
CA VAL A 766 -29.32 -7.94 -2.77
C VAL A 766 -30.64 -7.69 -2.07
N HIS A 767 -30.88 -8.42 -1.00
CA HIS A 767 -32.08 -8.28 -0.18
C HIS A 767 -31.74 -8.39 1.32
N SER A 768 -32.65 -8.01 2.14
CA SER A 768 -32.67 -8.23 3.60
C SER A 768 -34.09 -8.53 4.02
N ASP A 769 -34.26 -9.10 5.21
CA ASP A 769 -35.58 -9.60 5.68
C ASP A 769 -36.71 -8.57 5.62
N ASN A 770 -36.37 -7.28 5.81
CA ASN A 770 -37.35 -6.18 5.92
C ASN A 770 -37.19 -5.07 4.92
N LEU A 771 -36.31 -5.23 3.91
CA LEU A 771 -36.04 -4.21 2.91
C LEU A 771 -36.41 -4.71 1.51
N MET A 772 -36.78 -3.78 0.63
CA MET A 772 -37.02 -4.14 -0.78
C MET A 772 -35.73 -4.65 -1.43
N GLU A 773 -35.86 -5.73 -2.22
CA GLU A 773 -34.77 -6.25 -3.04
C GLU A 773 -34.26 -5.19 -4.01
N SER A 774 -32.96 -5.05 -4.10
CA SER A 774 -32.28 -4.23 -5.08
C SER A 774 -31.56 -5.06 -6.12
N GLN A 775 -31.56 -4.58 -7.36
CA GLN A 775 -30.90 -5.27 -8.48
C GLN A 775 -29.97 -4.30 -9.22
N LEU A 776 -28.77 -4.81 -9.53
CA LEU A 776 -27.80 -4.18 -10.41
C LEU A 776 -27.54 -5.08 -11.62
N ILE A 777 -27.50 -4.49 -12.81
CA ILE A 777 -27.12 -5.15 -14.06
C ILE A 777 -25.84 -4.51 -14.57
N THR A 778 -24.83 -5.33 -14.85
CA THR A 778 -23.57 -4.95 -15.46
C THR A 778 -23.16 -6.01 -16.49
N TYR A 779 -22.02 -5.84 -17.15
CA TYR A 779 -21.60 -6.74 -18.22
C TYR A 779 -20.11 -7.10 -18.11
N GLY A 780 -19.82 -8.37 -18.37
CA GLY A 780 -18.48 -8.82 -18.76
C GLY A 780 -18.22 -8.50 -20.23
N ILE A 781 -17.19 -7.71 -20.54
CA ILE A 781 -16.82 -7.23 -21.88
C ILE A 781 -15.52 -7.84 -22.40
#